data_a6b7fdc6ac5c6c8451fff40656626550
#
_entry.id   a6b7fdc6ac5c6c8451fff40656626550
#
_cell.length_a   1.000
_cell.length_b   1.000
_cell.length_c   1.000
_cell.angle_alpha   90.00
_cell.angle_beta   90.00
_cell.angle_gamma   90.00
#
_symmetry.space_group_name_H-M   'P 1'
#
loop_
_entity.id
_entity.type
_entity.pdbx_description
1 polymer ?
#
loop_
_entity_poly.entity_id
_entity_poly.type
_entity_poly.pdbx_seq_one_letter_code
_entity_poly.pdbx_strand_id
1 'polypeptide(L)'
;MSRRFLACVLGIAVSLLPLALASKPVYPDASLRALSWRLIGPFRGGRVIAVTGVTQQPSTFYAGGADGGIWKTTDAGHDWQNVSDCCLKVGAVGALAVAPSDPNIIYAGTGESFTRGDMTTGDGIWKSADAGKTWTHAGLDATRVIAKIVIDPHNPAHVYAAALGHVFGPNPERGVFETTDGGTTWRRILYVDNNTGAVDLIMAPDNPEVLYAAMWQIERKPWHLESGGPGSGLYKSSDGGAHWTDLSHESGMPSGPFGKIGIAASAAAPHRVYALIEAHGGGVFRSDDDGTTWQRMYHKANITQRAFYFSRLYADAHDANHLYAPQAAGLMISTDGGKTFKSRYAQGGDHHVMWINPEHPEMMIVGNDGGATISLDGGISWSRLDNQPLAQFYHVAVDDQFPFHLYGAQQDGATFEVTSRDTTGYGIDPDAWHMVAQWEDGYAVPMPGQPWITYTGGGVAGLLERYDSHTHQKAFLGPWPEDATGHPAAELKYRFQWVFPVMISQHAPHAIYLGYQCVMKSADGGMSWQEISPDLTRNDKSKQQLSGGPITIDATSVEYYDTVFALAESPLAKGLLWAGTDDGKVWLTRDDGKHWHDVTPPGLPAWATVSTIEASHFKTGTAWLAARRYRQDDYAPYLYVTHDYGQHWQKIVHGLPDDESSFVIRQDTRDPALLFAGTLRGIYASFNGGDDWQPLQLNLPHTAVRDIAVQARASALAIATHGRGFWVLDDIEPLRELSNAALQANAFLMTPQTAWLTDGQQDPDAARYHSGLNPPNGVSVFYLLRQAPDDATPLSLSFTDSRGKLLARYSSNAAKSSGMRLDVAKPGLNRFVWDMRYHADVTLQPDEQVVATGPRVVPGTYQVTLSIDDQHMTRTFNIDKDPRNPSTPADLEARYLLLRDIQDDQIKIATTLQHIDVLRSRLAKLQSSASDVASRERITRWLSELDQISAALEEPASDAYLVGLQQPSGIQDRLGTVTFAAGESLLRPATGDIQVWKALKAEFEVQSAKLQGIEEEIRVDK
;
A
#
# COMPACT_ATOMS: atom_id res chain seq x y z
N MET A 1 73.31 -59.55 -10.54
CA MET A 1 73.65 -58.15 -10.37
C MET A 1 72.62 -57.28 -11.10
N SER A 2 71.62 -56.92 -10.50
CA SER A 2 70.95 -55.75 -10.02
C SER A 2 71.09 -54.46 -10.94
N ARG A 3 69.97 -54.00 -11.39
CA ARG A 3 69.55 -52.65 -11.12
C ARG A 3 68.15 -52.43 -11.68
N ARG A 4 67.23 -52.07 -10.72
CA ARG A 4 65.85 -51.66 -10.99
C ARG A 4 65.84 -50.21 -11.48
N PHE A 5 65.01 -49.90 -12.47
CA PHE A 5 64.54 -48.52 -12.75
C PHE A 5 63.14 -48.39 -12.31
N LEU A 6 62.89 -47.42 -11.37
CA LEU A 6 61.62 -47.03 -10.89
C LEU A 6 61.19 -45.78 -11.70
N ALA A 7 60.09 -45.87 -12.44
CA ALA A 7 59.51 -44.72 -13.14
C ALA A 7 58.48 -44.12 -12.21
N CYS A 8 58.71 -42.86 -11.73
CA CYS A 8 57.72 -42.04 -11.05
C CYS A 8 56.79 -41.38 -12.10
N VAL A 9 55.52 -41.75 -12.06
CA VAL A 9 54.44 -41.03 -12.74
C VAL A 9 53.96 -39.94 -11.74
N LEU A 10 54.27 -38.66 -12.02
CA LEU A 10 53.72 -37.52 -11.35
C LEU A 10 52.28 -37.28 -11.93
N GLY A 11 51.25 -37.67 -11.19
CA GLY A 11 49.88 -37.24 -11.45
C GLY A 11 49.68 -35.79 -10.99
N ILE A 12 49.49 -34.85 -11.91
CA ILE A 12 49.01 -33.49 -11.59
C ILE A 12 47.53 -33.60 -11.32
N ALA A 13 47.14 -33.60 -10.04
CA ALA A 13 45.77 -33.37 -9.61
C ALA A 13 45.47 -31.86 -9.76
N VAL A 14 44.78 -31.47 -10.84
CA VAL A 14 44.17 -30.15 -10.95
C VAL A 14 42.96 -30.15 -10.02
N SER A 15 43.13 -29.63 -8.82
CA SER A 15 42.01 -29.29 -7.92
C SER A 15 41.26 -28.10 -8.52
N LEU A 16 40.10 -28.38 -9.12
CA LEU A 16 39.08 -27.39 -9.39
C LEU A 16 38.55 -26.91 -8.01
N LEU A 17 39.17 -25.86 -7.52
CA LEU A 17 38.52 -25.05 -6.46
C LEU A 17 37.29 -24.43 -7.12
N PRO A 18 36.07 -24.59 -6.50
CA PRO A 18 34.94 -23.79 -6.90
C PRO A 18 35.33 -22.32 -6.63
N LEU A 19 35.25 -21.48 -7.65
CA LEU A 19 35.22 -20.02 -7.44
C LEU A 19 34.02 -19.76 -6.50
N ALA A 20 34.31 -19.53 -5.23
CA ALA A 20 33.37 -18.94 -4.32
C ALA A 20 33.00 -17.60 -4.93
N LEU A 21 31.79 -17.50 -5.49
CA LEU A 21 31.17 -16.22 -5.77
C LEU A 21 31.18 -15.48 -4.42
N ALA A 22 31.98 -14.42 -4.34
CA ALA A 22 32.02 -13.59 -3.15
C ALA A 22 30.59 -13.11 -2.89
N SER A 23 30.04 -13.49 -1.74
CA SER A 23 28.70 -13.04 -1.33
C SER A 23 28.64 -11.52 -1.44
N LYS A 24 27.67 -10.99 -2.18
CA LYS A 24 27.42 -9.55 -2.16
C LYS A 24 26.99 -9.20 -0.73
N PRO A 25 27.59 -8.21 -0.08
CA PRO A 25 27.25 -7.89 1.31
C PRO A 25 25.86 -7.28 1.41
N VAL A 26 25.27 -7.35 2.59
CA VAL A 26 24.13 -6.52 3.01
C VAL A 26 24.54 -5.05 2.84
N TYR A 27 23.74 -4.29 2.12
CA TYR A 27 24.04 -2.89 1.84
C TYR A 27 23.55 -1.99 2.99
N PRO A 28 24.30 -0.92 3.36
CA PRO A 28 23.88 0.03 4.38
C PRO A 28 22.55 0.71 4.01
N ASP A 29 21.69 1.00 4.97
CA ASP A 29 20.40 1.68 4.76
C ASP A 29 20.56 3.01 4.00
N ALA A 30 21.66 3.73 4.22
CA ALA A 30 21.98 4.95 3.49
C ALA A 30 22.08 4.75 1.97
N SER A 31 22.38 3.53 1.51
CA SER A 31 22.45 3.21 0.07
C SER A 31 21.09 2.91 -0.58
N LEU A 32 20.01 2.86 0.22
CA LEU A 32 18.64 2.65 -0.27
C LEU A 32 17.72 3.85 0.00
N ARG A 33 18.12 4.79 0.85
CA ARG A 33 17.26 5.85 1.41
C ARG A 33 16.59 6.78 0.39
N ALA A 34 17.07 6.87 -0.85
CA ALA A 34 16.46 7.70 -1.89
C ALA A 34 15.36 6.96 -2.68
N LEU A 35 15.20 5.67 -2.43
CA LEU A 35 14.10 4.89 -2.93
C LEU A 35 12.87 5.13 -2.05
N SER A 36 11.69 5.09 -2.64
CA SER A 36 10.43 5.32 -1.93
C SER A 36 9.29 4.56 -2.59
N TRP A 37 8.54 3.83 -1.80
CA TRP A 37 7.28 3.24 -2.21
C TRP A 37 6.23 4.31 -2.43
N ARG A 38 5.43 4.17 -3.46
CA ARG A 38 4.33 5.05 -3.82
C ARG A 38 3.01 4.31 -3.66
N LEU A 39 2.09 4.86 -2.86
CA LEU A 39 0.75 4.33 -2.69
C LEU A 39 -0.08 4.56 -3.96
N ILE A 40 -0.61 3.49 -4.53
CA ILE A 40 -1.54 3.53 -5.67
C ILE A 40 -2.98 3.63 -5.16
N GLY A 41 -3.27 3.04 -4.03
CA GLY A 41 -4.61 2.91 -3.46
C GLY A 41 -5.13 1.47 -3.55
N PRO A 42 -6.46 1.28 -3.61
CA PRO A 42 -7.50 2.32 -3.64
C PRO A 42 -7.66 3.03 -2.29
N PHE A 43 -8.14 4.27 -2.33
CA PHE A 43 -8.66 4.97 -1.15
C PHE A 43 -10.08 4.46 -0.87
N ARG A 44 -10.17 3.19 -0.57
CA ARG A 44 -11.40 2.46 -0.38
C ARG A 44 -11.26 1.62 0.87
N GLY A 45 -12.27 1.64 1.74
CA GLY A 45 -12.22 0.92 2.99
C GLY A 45 -11.94 -0.58 2.79
N GLY A 46 -11.37 -1.16 3.82
CA GLY A 46 -11.19 -2.59 4.01
C GLY A 46 -11.53 -2.90 5.46
N ARG A 47 -11.36 -4.15 5.88
CA ARG A 47 -11.83 -4.62 7.19
C ARG A 47 -11.29 -3.80 8.35
N VAL A 48 -12.21 -3.18 9.11
CA VAL A 48 -11.94 -2.49 10.38
C VAL A 48 -12.48 -3.32 11.53
N ILE A 49 -11.60 -3.76 12.43
CA ILE A 49 -11.89 -4.72 13.49
C ILE A 49 -11.85 -4.13 14.92
N ALA A 50 -11.44 -2.87 15.03
CA ALA A 50 -11.45 -2.14 16.29
C ALA A 50 -11.88 -0.70 16.05
N VAL A 51 -12.80 -0.18 16.88
CA VAL A 51 -13.24 1.23 16.82
C VAL A 51 -13.41 1.79 18.22
N THR A 52 -13.16 3.10 18.37
CA THR A 52 -13.47 3.86 19.57
C THR A 52 -13.67 5.33 19.23
N GLY A 53 -14.42 6.06 20.06
CA GLY A 53 -14.56 7.51 19.99
C GLY A 53 -14.01 8.17 21.24
N VAL A 54 -13.95 9.50 21.23
CA VAL A 54 -13.56 10.34 22.37
C VAL A 54 -14.80 11.02 22.92
N THR A 55 -15.28 10.61 24.09
CA THR A 55 -16.55 11.10 24.68
C THR A 55 -16.62 12.64 24.71
N GLN A 56 -15.54 13.29 25.11
CA GLN A 56 -15.43 14.75 25.24
C GLN A 56 -15.18 15.48 23.91
N GLN A 57 -14.95 14.76 22.81
CA GLN A 57 -14.63 15.31 21.50
C GLN A 57 -15.51 14.64 20.43
N PRO A 58 -16.74 15.13 20.21
CA PRO A 58 -17.78 14.43 19.43
C PRO A 58 -17.43 14.10 17.98
N SER A 59 -16.46 14.81 17.39
CA SER A 59 -15.99 14.57 16.01
C SER A 59 -14.73 13.70 15.94
N THR A 60 -14.19 13.24 17.09
CA THR A 60 -12.92 12.50 17.14
C THR A 60 -13.16 11.01 17.35
N PHE A 61 -12.70 10.21 16.40
CA PHE A 61 -12.81 8.74 16.43
C PHE A 61 -11.51 8.09 15.98
N TYR A 62 -11.34 6.83 16.39
CA TYR A 62 -10.22 5.98 15.98
C TYR A 62 -10.75 4.66 15.41
N ALA A 63 -10.07 4.17 14.37
CA ALA A 63 -10.36 2.90 13.71
C ALA A 63 -9.06 2.08 13.56
N GLY A 64 -9.13 0.78 13.85
CA GLY A 64 -8.05 -0.18 13.70
C GLY A 64 -8.36 -1.17 12.59
N GLY A 65 -7.48 -1.20 11.56
CA GLY A 65 -7.61 -2.12 10.43
C GLY A 65 -7.14 -3.54 10.77
N ALA A 66 -7.62 -4.52 10.01
CA ALA A 66 -7.20 -5.92 10.13
C ALA A 66 -5.69 -6.13 9.89
N ASP A 67 -5.09 -5.35 8.99
CA ASP A 67 -3.64 -5.22 8.80
C ASP A 67 -3.27 -3.81 8.29
N GLY A 68 -4.09 -2.81 8.63
CA GLY A 68 -4.04 -1.45 8.12
C GLY A 68 -3.54 -0.38 9.08
N GLY A 69 -3.18 -0.75 10.32
CA GLY A 69 -2.77 0.19 11.37
C GLY A 69 -3.94 0.95 12.01
N ILE A 70 -3.63 2.03 12.73
CA ILE A 70 -4.59 2.87 13.45
C ILE A 70 -4.80 4.17 12.70
N TRP A 71 -6.07 4.49 12.48
CA TRP A 71 -6.50 5.71 11.82
C TRP A 71 -7.30 6.59 12.75
N LYS A 72 -7.10 7.89 12.67
CA LYS A 72 -7.79 8.92 13.46
C LYS A 72 -8.52 9.89 12.55
N THR A 73 -9.75 10.23 12.90
CA THR A 73 -10.48 11.38 12.36
C THR A 73 -10.76 12.39 13.47
N THR A 74 -10.84 13.67 13.11
CA THR A 74 -11.25 14.77 14.00
C THR A 74 -12.44 15.57 13.45
N ASP A 75 -13.03 15.07 12.37
CA ASP A 75 -14.13 15.69 11.61
C ASP A 75 -15.25 14.70 11.26
N ALA A 76 -15.46 13.71 12.15
CA ALA A 76 -16.51 12.68 12.02
C ALA A 76 -16.39 11.84 10.74
N GLY A 77 -15.16 11.53 10.30
CA GLY A 77 -14.89 10.60 9.21
C GLY A 77 -14.86 11.26 7.83
N HIS A 78 -14.81 12.59 7.77
CA HIS A 78 -14.58 13.28 6.50
C HIS A 78 -13.15 13.04 6.01
N ASP A 79 -12.16 13.20 6.91
CA ASP A 79 -10.78 12.87 6.66
C ASP A 79 -10.23 11.87 7.72
N TRP A 80 -9.36 10.97 7.28
CA TRP A 80 -8.67 10.02 8.13
C TRP A 80 -7.15 10.15 8.00
N GLN A 81 -6.46 10.17 9.14
CA GLN A 81 -5.01 10.21 9.22
C GLN A 81 -4.47 8.95 9.90
N ASN A 82 -3.48 8.31 9.30
CA ASN A 82 -2.78 7.23 9.97
C ASN A 82 -1.96 7.79 11.13
N VAL A 83 -2.06 7.16 12.30
CA VAL A 83 -1.36 7.57 13.52
C VAL A 83 -0.47 6.47 14.10
N SER A 84 -0.28 5.36 13.39
CA SER A 84 0.47 4.20 13.88
C SER A 84 1.73 3.88 13.08
N ASP A 85 1.85 4.32 11.82
CA ASP A 85 2.95 3.97 10.92
C ASP A 85 4.32 4.40 11.44
N CYS A 86 4.37 5.42 12.31
CA CYS A 86 5.59 5.85 12.99
C CYS A 86 6.20 4.77 13.89
N CYS A 87 5.41 3.87 14.44
CA CYS A 87 5.77 3.25 15.69
C CYS A 87 5.42 1.77 15.78
N LEU A 88 4.22 1.34 15.37
CA LEU A 88 3.79 -0.06 15.43
C LEU A 88 4.55 -0.91 14.41
N LYS A 89 4.94 -2.12 14.83
CA LYS A 89 5.66 -3.08 13.99
C LYS A 89 4.74 -4.12 13.34
N VAL A 90 3.45 -4.02 13.60
CA VAL A 90 2.39 -4.88 13.04
C VAL A 90 1.21 -4.02 12.61
N GLY A 91 0.54 -4.41 11.54
CA GLY A 91 -0.60 -3.66 10.99
C GLY A 91 -1.95 -4.05 11.62
N ALA A 92 -2.08 -5.24 12.21
CA ALA A 92 -3.34 -5.74 12.74
C ALA A 92 -3.68 -5.14 14.11
N VAL A 93 -4.86 -4.52 14.25
CA VAL A 93 -5.31 -3.86 15.48
C VAL A 93 -6.68 -4.41 15.90
N GLY A 94 -6.69 -5.31 16.89
CA GLY A 94 -7.87 -6.05 17.35
C GLY A 94 -8.72 -5.36 18.42
N ALA A 95 -8.14 -4.40 19.15
CA ALA A 95 -8.84 -3.63 20.16
C ALA A 95 -8.31 -2.20 20.29
N LEU A 96 -9.21 -1.23 20.53
CA LEU A 96 -8.89 0.17 20.80
C LEU A 96 -9.71 0.67 21.98
N ALA A 97 -9.07 1.41 22.91
CA ALA A 97 -9.74 2.06 24.02
C ALA A 97 -9.09 3.41 24.34
N VAL A 98 -9.91 4.47 24.45
CA VAL A 98 -9.52 5.79 24.95
C VAL A 98 -9.89 5.86 26.43
N ALA A 99 -9.00 6.36 27.27
CA ALA A 99 -9.28 6.50 28.69
C ALA A 99 -10.37 7.56 28.93
N PRO A 100 -11.47 7.23 29.65
CA PRO A 100 -12.56 8.17 29.89
C PRO A 100 -12.13 9.43 30.65
N SER A 101 -11.15 9.33 31.55
CA SER A 101 -10.62 10.43 32.36
C SER A 101 -9.57 11.30 31.65
N ASP A 102 -8.91 10.79 30.58
CA ASP A 102 -7.88 11.51 29.83
C ASP A 102 -7.86 11.09 28.35
N PRO A 103 -8.40 11.91 27.44
CA PRO A 103 -8.49 11.57 26.01
C PRO A 103 -7.13 11.47 25.28
N ASN A 104 -6.03 11.84 25.92
CA ASN A 104 -4.68 11.66 25.38
C ASN A 104 -4.17 10.22 25.57
N ILE A 105 -4.72 9.49 26.53
CA ILE A 105 -4.30 8.12 26.85
C ILE A 105 -5.15 7.14 26.06
N ILE A 106 -4.49 6.38 25.19
CA ILE A 106 -5.10 5.38 24.34
C ILE A 106 -4.31 4.07 24.47
N TYR A 107 -5.03 2.96 24.55
CA TYR A 107 -4.45 1.63 24.44
C TYR A 107 -4.95 0.95 23.16
N ALA A 108 -4.02 0.30 22.46
CA ALA A 108 -4.27 -0.50 21.27
C ALA A 108 -3.79 -1.92 21.49
N GLY A 109 -4.66 -2.88 21.35
CA GLY A 109 -4.36 -4.31 21.34
C GLY A 109 -4.19 -4.77 19.91
N THR A 110 -3.09 -5.46 19.63
CA THR A 110 -2.75 -5.91 18.27
C THR A 110 -3.23 -7.34 17.99
N GLY A 111 -3.23 -7.71 16.71
CA GLY A 111 -3.73 -8.99 16.19
C GLY A 111 -5.19 -8.96 15.81
N GLU A 112 -5.55 -9.68 14.76
CA GLU A 112 -6.93 -9.73 14.26
C GLU A 112 -7.82 -10.57 15.18
N SER A 113 -8.81 -9.95 15.83
CA SER A 113 -9.69 -10.58 16.80
C SER A 113 -10.93 -11.25 16.18
N PHE A 114 -11.17 -11.07 14.90
CA PHE A 114 -12.19 -11.75 14.12
C PHE A 114 -11.56 -12.92 13.36
N THR A 115 -11.81 -14.13 13.81
CA THR A 115 -11.06 -15.36 13.48
C THR A 115 -11.33 -15.88 12.08
N ARG A 116 -10.81 -15.20 11.07
CA ARG A 116 -10.85 -15.60 9.66
C ARG A 116 -9.75 -16.62 9.32
N GLY A 117 -9.78 -17.17 8.09
CA GLY A 117 -8.77 -18.11 7.63
C GLY A 117 -7.41 -17.50 7.30
N ASP A 118 -7.33 -16.20 7.12
CA ASP A 118 -6.17 -15.45 6.64
C ASP A 118 -5.71 -14.33 7.59
N MET A 119 -6.13 -14.40 8.84
CA MET A 119 -5.89 -13.36 9.85
C MET A 119 -4.41 -13.12 10.13
N THR A 120 -4.10 -11.85 10.45
CA THR A 120 -2.77 -11.39 10.83
C THR A 120 -2.61 -11.33 12.35
N THR A 121 -1.46 -11.75 12.85
CA THR A 121 -1.14 -11.75 14.28
C THR A 121 -0.50 -10.47 14.73
N GLY A 122 -0.64 -10.16 16.03
CA GLY A 122 -0.08 -9.00 16.69
C GLY A 122 1.16 -9.29 17.51
N ASP A 123 1.58 -8.28 18.29
CA ASP A 123 2.71 -8.27 19.20
C ASP A 123 2.37 -7.68 20.58
N GLY A 124 1.11 -7.81 21.02
CA GLY A 124 0.65 -7.39 22.35
C GLY A 124 -0.05 -6.02 22.35
N ILE A 125 0.22 -5.21 23.39
CA ILE A 125 -0.45 -3.93 23.63
C ILE A 125 0.52 -2.77 23.41
N TRP A 126 -0.02 -1.73 22.78
CA TRP A 126 0.63 -0.44 22.57
C TRP A 126 -0.14 0.66 23.30
N LYS A 127 0.57 1.68 23.82
CA LYS A 127 0.00 2.82 24.54
C LYS A 127 0.45 4.13 23.91
N SER A 128 -0.48 5.04 23.73
CA SER A 128 -0.21 6.45 23.46
C SER A 128 -0.57 7.29 24.69
N ALA A 129 0.18 8.36 24.93
CA ALA A 129 -0.09 9.37 25.96
C ALA A 129 -0.26 10.79 25.36
N ASP A 130 -0.41 10.88 24.03
CA ASP A 130 -0.48 12.13 23.27
C ASP A 130 -1.55 12.10 22.15
N ALA A 131 -2.65 11.40 22.41
CA ALA A 131 -3.78 11.23 21.51
C ALA A 131 -3.40 10.57 20.15
N GLY A 132 -2.49 9.61 20.20
CA GLY A 132 -2.10 8.79 19.06
C GLY A 132 -0.93 9.34 18.24
N LYS A 133 -0.27 10.44 18.64
CA LYS A 133 0.87 10.99 17.89
C LYS A 133 2.11 10.10 17.99
N THR A 134 2.33 9.51 19.18
CA THR A 134 3.39 8.53 19.43
C THR A 134 2.87 7.34 20.21
N TRP A 135 3.51 6.19 20.04
CA TRP A 135 3.13 4.94 20.69
C TRP A 135 4.34 4.27 21.30
N THR A 136 4.14 3.68 22.47
CA THR A 136 5.11 2.85 23.17
C THR A 136 4.54 1.47 23.40
N HIS A 137 5.38 0.44 23.21
CA HIS A 137 4.98 -0.93 23.48
C HIS A 137 4.73 -1.13 24.97
N ALA A 138 3.63 -1.77 25.33
CA ALA A 138 3.12 -1.90 26.70
C ALA A 138 2.91 -3.36 27.13
N GLY A 139 3.65 -4.30 26.54
CA GLY A 139 3.71 -5.71 26.95
C GLY A 139 2.68 -6.63 26.30
N LEU A 140 2.58 -7.85 26.79
CA LEU A 140 1.75 -8.96 26.30
C LEU A 140 2.12 -9.42 24.86
N ASP A 141 3.39 -9.33 24.50
CA ASP A 141 3.91 -9.69 23.17
C ASP A 141 3.47 -11.09 22.71
N ALA A 142 3.52 -12.04 23.63
CA ALA A 142 3.25 -13.44 23.33
C ALA A 142 1.76 -13.75 23.10
N THR A 143 0.84 -12.84 23.43
CA THR A 143 -0.60 -13.12 23.29
C THR A 143 -1.08 -13.19 21.85
N ARG A 144 -0.39 -12.58 20.91
CA ARG A 144 -0.69 -12.54 19.47
C ARG A 144 -2.04 -11.93 19.09
N VAL A 145 -3.09 -12.05 19.92
CA VAL A 145 -4.42 -11.48 19.63
C VAL A 145 -5.06 -10.93 20.90
N ILE A 146 -5.30 -9.62 20.92
CA ILE A 146 -6.07 -8.91 21.97
C ILE A 146 -7.44 -8.55 21.40
N ALA A 147 -8.50 -9.08 22.00
CA ALA A 147 -9.87 -8.95 21.51
C ALA A 147 -10.65 -7.76 22.12
N LYS A 148 -10.28 -7.34 23.34
CA LYS A 148 -10.92 -6.23 24.05
C LYS A 148 -9.98 -5.60 25.06
N ILE A 149 -10.09 -4.28 25.21
CA ILE A 149 -9.42 -3.51 26.28
C ILE A 149 -10.49 -2.72 27.02
N VAL A 150 -10.42 -2.73 28.36
CA VAL A 150 -11.29 -1.97 29.24
C VAL A 150 -10.42 -1.17 30.22
N ILE A 151 -10.67 0.14 30.30
CA ILE A 151 -9.91 1.07 31.14
C ILE A 151 -10.81 1.51 32.30
N ASP A 152 -10.27 1.53 33.50
CA ASP A 152 -10.95 2.09 34.68
C ASP A 152 -11.27 3.58 34.40
N PRO A 153 -12.54 4.00 34.52
CA PRO A 153 -12.95 5.35 34.20
C PRO A 153 -12.27 6.44 35.05
N HIS A 154 -11.76 6.08 36.23
CA HIS A 154 -11.12 7.00 37.18
C HIS A 154 -9.60 6.93 37.18
N ASN A 155 -9.02 5.81 36.67
CA ASN A 155 -7.58 5.58 36.69
C ASN A 155 -7.09 5.05 35.32
N PRO A 156 -6.54 5.88 34.46
CA PRO A 156 -6.11 5.46 33.13
C PRO A 156 -4.89 4.52 33.14
N ALA A 157 -4.27 4.28 34.29
CA ALA A 157 -3.21 3.29 34.45
C ALA A 157 -3.74 1.90 34.84
N HIS A 158 -5.01 1.79 35.24
CA HIS A 158 -5.67 0.53 35.60
C HIS A 158 -6.46 0.02 34.39
N VAL A 159 -5.99 -1.06 33.77
CA VAL A 159 -6.48 -1.56 32.50
C VAL A 159 -6.63 -3.07 32.51
N TYR A 160 -7.71 -3.54 31.91
CA TYR A 160 -7.95 -4.97 31.67
C TYR A 160 -7.90 -5.29 30.19
N ALA A 161 -7.30 -6.43 29.84
CA ALA A 161 -7.20 -6.91 28.46
C ALA A 161 -7.74 -8.33 28.33
N ALA A 162 -8.67 -8.53 27.38
CA ALA A 162 -9.13 -9.84 26.97
C ALA A 162 -8.22 -10.37 25.85
N ALA A 163 -7.47 -11.44 26.13
CA ALA A 163 -6.54 -12.05 25.19
C ALA A 163 -7.07 -13.39 24.67
N LEU A 164 -7.23 -13.50 23.34
CA LEU A 164 -7.53 -14.76 22.67
C LEU A 164 -6.29 -15.68 22.62
N GLY A 165 -5.09 -15.12 22.74
CA GLY A 165 -3.86 -15.85 22.55
C GLY A 165 -3.64 -16.26 21.10
N HIS A 166 -2.89 -17.33 20.88
CA HIS A 166 -2.69 -17.92 19.55
C HIS A 166 -3.94 -18.74 19.17
N VAL A 167 -4.71 -18.29 18.19
CA VAL A 167 -5.92 -19.02 17.76
C VAL A 167 -5.60 -20.23 16.89
N PHE A 168 -4.37 -20.34 16.40
CA PHE A 168 -3.91 -21.43 15.54
C PHE A 168 -3.41 -22.68 16.31
N GLY A 169 -3.38 -22.65 17.63
CA GLY A 169 -2.99 -23.77 18.48
C GLY A 169 -3.21 -23.54 19.96
N PRO A 170 -3.14 -24.61 20.77
CA PRO A 170 -3.20 -24.51 22.22
C PRO A 170 -1.99 -23.72 22.75
N ASN A 171 -2.21 -22.78 23.68
CA ASN A 171 -1.15 -21.97 24.27
C ASN A 171 -1.56 -21.38 25.62
N PRO A 172 -0.61 -21.09 26.52
CA PRO A 172 -0.89 -20.52 27.83
C PRO A 172 -1.16 -19.02 27.81
N GLU A 173 -1.06 -18.33 26.66
CA GLU A 173 -1.12 -16.87 26.52
C GLU A 173 -2.58 -16.33 26.44
N ARG A 174 -3.53 -17.17 26.81
CA ARG A 174 -4.97 -16.91 26.77
C ARG A 174 -5.50 -16.42 28.12
N GLY A 175 -6.60 -15.65 28.12
CA GLY A 175 -7.32 -15.25 29.33
C GLY A 175 -7.53 -13.76 29.50
N VAL A 176 -7.86 -13.32 30.72
CA VAL A 176 -7.96 -11.90 31.06
C VAL A 176 -6.71 -11.48 31.82
N PHE A 177 -6.13 -10.36 31.43
CA PHE A 177 -4.95 -9.76 32.03
C PHE A 177 -5.29 -8.39 32.60
N GLU A 178 -4.61 -8.01 33.70
CA GLU A 178 -4.75 -6.75 34.40
C GLU A 178 -3.39 -6.04 34.52
N THR A 179 -3.39 -4.74 34.37
CA THR A 179 -2.30 -3.85 34.77
C THR A 179 -2.82 -2.73 35.66
N THR A 180 -2.05 -2.34 36.68
CA THR A 180 -2.33 -1.18 37.55
C THR A 180 -1.27 -0.08 37.41
N ASP A 181 -0.29 -0.28 36.52
CA ASP A 181 0.86 0.62 36.30
C ASP A 181 0.96 1.12 34.85
N GLY A 182 -0.15 1.06 34.13
CA GLY A 182 -0.27 1.60 32.77
C GLY A 182 0.41 0.74 31.70
N GLY A 183 0.50 -0.58 31.94
CA GLY A 183 1.04 -1.55 30.99
C GLY A 183 2.52 -1.88 31.19
N THR A 184 3.14 -1.40 32.28
CA THR A 184 4.53 -1.75 32.62
C THR A 184 4.63 -3.21 33.05
N THR A 185 3.65 -3.67 33.84
CA THR A 185 3.51 -5.07 34.26
C THR A 185 2.08 -5.56 34.07
N TRP A 186 1.93 -6.85 33.75
CA TRP A 186 0.65 -7.51 33.56
C TRP A 186 0.53 -8.74 34.43
N ARG A 187 -0.65 -8.94 35.04
CA ARG A 187 -1.03 -10.11 35.78
C ARG A 187 -2.22 -10.79 35.11
N ARG A 188 -2.13 -12.09 34.84
CA ARG A 188 -3.29 -12.87 34.38
C ARG A 188 -4.22 -13.13 35.55
N ILE A 189 -5.48 -12.69 35.45
CA ILE A 189 -6.49 -12.75 36.50
C ILE A 189 -7.60 -13.77 36.23
N LEU A 190 -7.81 -14.16 34.95
CA LEU A 190 -8.71 -15.26 34.61
C LEU A 190 -8.05 -16.15 33.54
N TYR A 191 -8.03 -17.43 33.80
CA TYR A 191 -7.52 -18.45 32.90
C TYR A 191 -8.33 -19.74 33.06
N VAL A 192 -8.77 -20.33 31.94
CA VAL A 192 -9.50 -21.60 31.94
C VAL A 192 -8.58 -22.74 31.55
N ASP A 193 -8.12 -22.74 30.29
CA ASP A 193 -7.16 -23.72 29.77
C ASP A 193 -6.42 -23.19 28.54
N ASN A 194 -5.53 -24.02 27.96
CA ASN A 194 -4.73 -23.63 26.77
C ASN A 194 -5.56 -23.46 25.47
N ASN A 195 -6.81 -23.89 25.42
CA ASN A 195 -7.69 -23.82 24.25
C ASN A 195 -8.68 -22.64 24.35
N THR A 196 -8.82 -22.01 25.52
CA THR A 196 -9.88 -21.06 25.84
C THR A 196 -9.31 -19.66 26.10
N GLY A 197 -9.62 -18.69 25.26
CA GLY A 197 -9.24 -17.29 25.39
C GLY A 197 -10.39 -16.39 25.78
N ALA A 198 -10.10 -15.17 26.24
CA ALA A 198 -11.10 -14.15 26.49
C ALA A 198 -11.43 -13.40 25.17
N VAL A 199 -12.72 -13.37 24.77
CA VAL A 199 -13.17 -12.76 23.52
C VAL A 199 -13.94 -11.45 23.73
N ASP A 200 -14.57 -11.29 24.90
CA ASP A 200 -15.24 -10.06 25.30
C ASP A 200 -15.08 -9.80 26.79
N LEU A 201 -15.09 -8.54 27.17
CA LEU A 201 -14.89 -8.09 28.54
C LEU A 201 -15.61 -6.76 28.73
N ILE A 202 -16.41 -6.65 29.77
CA ILE A 202 -17.00 -5.38 30.17
C ILE A 202 -16.81 -5.13 31.66
N MET A 203 -16.80 -3.86 32.04
CA MET A 203 -16.85 -3.35 33.40
C MET A 203 -18.30 -2.87 33.66
N ALA A 204 -18.87 -3.15 34.80
CA ALA A 204 -20.20 -2.65 35.15
C ALA A 204 -20.17 -1.10 35.17
N PRO A 205 -21.17 -0.45 34.59
CA PRO A 205 -21.16 1.01 34.43
C PRO A 205 -21.15 1.83 35.74
N ASP A 206 -21.65 1.24 36.82
CA ASP A 206 -21.77 1.87 38.13
C ASP A 206 -20.70 1.45 39.14
N ASN A 207 -19.98 0.36 38.86
CA ASN A 207 -18.97 -0.18 39.78
C ASN A 207 -17.78 -0.81 39.02
N PRO A 208 -16.61 -0.16 38.98
CA PRO A 208 -15.43 -0.66 38.28
C PRO A 208 -14.87 -1.98 38.85
N GLU A 209 -15.21 -2.36 40.07
CA GLU A 209 -14.82 -3.63 40.66
C GLU A 209 -15.63 -4.82 40.12
N VAL A 210 -16.76 -4.57 39.42
CA VAL A 210 -17.58 -5.61 38.83
C VAL A 210 -17.24 -5.79 37.34
N LEU A 211 -16.74 -6.98 37.00
CA LEU A 211 -16.33 -7.35 35.65
C LEU A 211 -17.13 -8.56 35.13
N TYR A 212 -17.42 -8.56 33.82
CA TYR A 212 -17.96 -9.73 33.14
C TYR A 212 -17.04 -10.09 31.99
N ALA A 213 -16.64 -11.36 31.88
CA ALA A 213 -15.75 -11.87 30.86
C ALA A 213 -16.38 -13.04 30.11
N ALA A 214 -16.31 -12.99 28.78
CA ALA A 214 -16.69 -14.09 27.90
C ALA A 214 -15.44 -14.88 27.51
N MET A 215 -15.38 -16.13 27.95
CA MET A 215 -14.33 -17.08 27.62
C MET A 215 -14.80 -17.96 26.45
N TRP A 216 -13.91 -18.16 25.46
CA TRP A 216 -14.23 -18.84 24.21
C TRP A 216 -13.17 -19.87 23.86
N GLN A 217 -13.57 -21.15 23.82
CA GLN A 217 -12.75 -22.21 23.25
C GLN A 217 -12.79 -22.09 21.73
N ILE A 218 -11.61 -21.87 21.12
CA ILE A 218 -11.45 -21.60 19.69
C ILE A 218 -10.17 -22.20 19.17
N GLU A 219 -10.26 -22.88 18.03
CA GLU A 219 -9.11 -23.25 17.22
C GLU A 219 -9.39 -22.95 15.74
N ARG A 220 -8.39 -22.39 15.05
CA ARG A 220 -8.43 -22.10 13.63
C ARG A 220 -7.29 -22.81 12.91
N LYS A 221 -7.60 -23.76 12.01
CA LYS A 221 -6.63 -24.44 11.14
C LYS A 221 -6.92 -24.09 9.67
N PRO A 222 -5.99 -24.35 8.74
CA PRO A 222 -6.26 -24.15 7.30
C PRO A 222 -7.52 -24.87 6.83
N TRP A 223 -7.79 -26.05 7.37
CA TRP A 223 -8.87 -26.97 6.98
C TRP A 223 -10.05 -27.01 7.94
N HIS A 224 -10.05 -26.23 9.03
CA HIS A 224 -11.10 -26.34 10.06
C HIS A 224 -11.17 -25.12 10.94
N LEU A 225 -12.40 -24.77 11.32
CA LEU A 225 -12.74 -23.88 12.42
C LEU A 225 -13.44 -24.70 13.52
N GLU A 226 -12.98 -24.60 14.75
CA GLU A 226 -13.71 -25.03 15.93
C GLU A 226 -14.16 -23.81 16.72
N SER A 227 -15.48 -23.64 16.92
CA SER A 227 -16.09 -22.57 17.70
C SER A 227 -16.93 -23.15 18.81
N GLY A 228 -16.42 -23.10 20.03
CA GLY A 228 -17.09 -23.58 21.22
C GLY A 228 -16.54 -24.89 21.77
N GLY A 229 -16.87 -25.12 23.03
CA GLY A 229 -16.45 -26.30 23.77
C GLY A 229 -16.64 -26.14 25.28
N PRO A 230 -16.19 -27.12 26.08
CA PRO A 230 -16.38 -27.12 27.54
C PRO A 230 -15.66 -25.99 28.27
N GLY A 231 -14.63 -25.38 27.66
CA GLY A 231 -13.93 -24.23 28.22
C GLY A 231 -14.66 -22.91 28.04
N SER A 232 -15.61 -22.82 27.07
CA SER A 232 -16.35 -21.58 26.82
C SER A 232 -17.34 -21.30 27.93
N GLY A 233 -17.46 -20.04 28.35
CA GLY A 233 -18.42 -19.66 29.41
C GLY A 233 -18.47 -18.16 29.66
N LEU A 234 -19.41 -17.75 30.48
CA LEU A 234 -19.60 -16.40 30.97
C LEU A 234 -19.16 -16.32 32.45
N TYR A 235 -18.27 -15.44 32.77
CA TYR A 235 -17.67 -15.28 34.10
C TYR A 235 -17.96 -13.90 34.67
N LYS A 236 -18.13 -13.79 36.00
CA LYS A 236 -18.30 -12.53 36.77
C LYS A 236 -17.26 -12.45 37.86
N SER A 237 -16.68 -11.28 38.02
CA SER A 237 -15.93 -10.85 39.21
C SER A 237 -16.68 -9.72 39.92
N SER A 238 -16.62 -9.65 41.24
CA SER A 238 -17.16 -8.55 42.06
C SER A 238 -16.09 -7.83 42.90
N ASP A 239 -14.80 -8.14 42.64
CA ASP A 239 -13.63 -7.69 43.39
C ASP A 239 -12.42 -7.36 42.50
N GLY A 240 -12.68 -6.70 41.38
CA GLY A 240 -11.64 -6.25 40.45
C GLY A 240 -10.87 -7.40 39.78
N GLY A 241 -11.47 -8.58 39.67
CA GLY A 241 -10.84 -9.74 39.04
C GLY A 241 -10.02 -10.62 39.98
N ALA A 242 -10.07 -10.41 41.30
CA ALA A 242 -9.38 -11.26 42.26
C ALA A 242 -10.02 -12.66 42.34
N HIS A 243 -11.35 -12.75 42.28
CA HIS A 243 -12.10 -14.00 42.21
C HIS A 243 -13.15 -13.95 41.10
N TRP A 244 -13.39 -15.09 40.48
CA TRP A 244 -14.33 -15.22 39.35
C TRP A 244 -15.36 -16.34 39.63
N THR A 245 -16.64 -16.05 39.31
CA THR A 245 -17.74 -16.99 39.36
C THR A 245 -18.17 -17.34 37.94
N ASP A 246 -18.30 -18.63 37.64
CA ASP A 246 -18.84 -19.11 36.37
C ASP A 246 -20.37 -19.00 36.38
N LEU A 247 -20.92 -18.18 35.49
CA LEU A 247 -22.37 -17.95 35.32
C LEU A 247 -22.99 -18.88 34.27
N SER A 248 -22.21 -19.72 33.61
CA SER A 248 -22.68 -20.53 32.46
C SER A 248 -23.77 -21.56 32.86
N HIS A 249 -23.86 -21.89 34.11
CA HIS A 249 -24.81 -22.88 34.66
C HIS A 249 -25.94 -22.26 35.46
N GLU A 250 -26.06 -20.94 35.52
CA GLU A 250 -27.11 -20.26 36.27
C GLU A 250 -28.50 -20.48 35.64
N SER A 251 -29.50 -20.28 36.49
CA SER A 251 -30.89 -20.54 36.09
C SER A 251 -31.33 -19.73 34.89
N GLY A 252 -31.83 -20.39 33.86
CA GLY A 252 -32.29 -19.79 32.61
C GLY A 252 -31.24 -19.70 31.50
N MET A 253 -29.95 -20.05 31.76
CA MET A 253 -28.93 -20.19 30.72
C MET A 253 -29.22 -21.39 29.80
N PRO A 254 -28.75 -21.35 28.51
CA PRO A 254 -28.92 -22.51 27.64
C PRO A 254 -28.02 -23.66 28.11
N SER A 255 -28.36 -24.89 27.71
CA SER A 255 -27.44 -26.03 27.94
C SER A 255 -26.21 -25.92 27.05
N GLY A 256 -25.00 -26.10 27.63
CA GLY A 256 -23.74 -26.09 26.88
C GLY A 256 -23.61 -27.21 25.86
N PRO A 257 -22.56 -27.22 25.01
CA PRO A 257 -21.40 -26.28 25.05
C PRO A 257 -21.77 -24.90 24.54
N PHE A 258 -20.99 -23.90 25.00
CA PHE A 258 -21.06 -22.54 24.49
C PHE A 258 -19.99 -22.32 23.43
N GLY A 259 -20.32 -21.46 22.48
CA GLY A 259 -19.35 -20.84 21.55
C GLY A 259 -19.01 -19.42 21.95
N LYS A 260 -18.99 -18.50 20.98
CA LYS A 260 -18.70 -17.09 21.21
C LYS A 260 -19.85 -16.41 21.96
N ILE A 261 -19.49 -15.56 22.92
CA ILE A 261 -20.45 -14.77 23.70
C ILE A 261 -20.08 -13.29 23.56
N GLY A 262 -21.08 -12.44 23.27
CA GLY A 262 -20.96 -10.98 23.34
C GLY A 262 -21.76 -10.46 24.54
N ILE A 263 -21.20 -9.51 25.30
CA ILE A 263 -21.76 -9.02 26.57
C ILE A 263 -22.10 -7.54 26.45
N ALA A 264 -23.22 -7.09 27.04
CA ALA A 264 -23.59 -5.67 27.13
C ALA A 264 -24.24 -5.35 28.46
N ALA A 265 -23.97 -4.13 28.98
CA ALA A 265 -24.61 -3.53 30.14
C ALA A 265 -24.90 -2.06 29.87
N SER A 266 -25.85 -1.47 30.60
CA SER A 266 -26.29 -0.09 30.47
C SER A 266 -26.27 0.63 31.81
N ALA A 267 -25.78 1.86 31.86
CA ALA A 267 -25.83 2.69 33.05
C ALA A 267 -27.27 3.03 33.48
N ALA A 268 -28.24 2.99 32.57
CA ALA A 268 -29.66 3.21 32.87
C ALA A 268 -30.30 2.07 33.71
N ALA A 269 -29.66 0.90 33.77
CA ALA A 269 -30.10 -0.23 34.60
C ALA A 269 -28.86 -1.02 35.07
N PRO A 270 -28.18 -0.60 36.15
CA PRO A 270 -26.85 -1.14 36.52
C PRO A 270 -26.83 -2.66 36.79
N HIS A 271 -27.93 -3.22 37.33
CA HIS A 271 -28.04 -4.68 37.58
C HIS A 271 -28.50 -5.51 36.38
N ARG A 272 -28.65 -4.84 35.20
CA ARG A 272 -29.04 -5.52 33.98
C ARG A 272 -27.86 -5.84 33.10
N VAL A 273 -27.72 -7.11 32.76
CA VAL A 273 -26.68 -7.61 31.84
C VAL A 273 -27.35 -8.37 30.70
N TYR A 274 -26.84 -8.20 29.49
CA TYR A 274 -27.26 -8.93 28.31
C TYR A 274 -26.10 -9.80 27.81
N ALA A 275 -26.43 -10.97 27.28
CA ALA A 275 -25.51 -11.88 26.63
C ALA A 275 -26.08 -12.40 25.31
N LEU A 276 -25.33 -12.23 24.20
CA LEU A 276 -25.62 -12.92 22.94
C LEU A 276 -24.75 -14.17 22.89
N ILE A 277 -25.39 -15.32 22.99
CA ILE A 277 -24.73 -16.62 23.24
C ILE A 277 -24.87 -17.54 22.04
N GLU A 278 -23.73 -18.02 21.48
CA GLU A 278 -23.67 -19.16 20.58
C GLU A 278 -23.81 -20.44 21.39
N ALA A 279 -24.93 -21.15 21.24
CA ALA A 279 -25.22 -22.43 21.90
C ALA A 279 -26.39 -23.15 21.21
N HIS A 280 -26.56 -24.44 21.46
CA HIS A 280 -27.83 -25.11 21.17
C HIS A 280 -28.93 -24.44 22.02
N GLY A 281 -29.89 -23.78 21.33
CA GLY A 281 -30.89 -22.95 22.03
C GLY A 281 -30.36 -21.56 22.43
N GLY A 282 -29.27 -21.10 21.82
CA GLY A 282 -28.69 -19.80 22.00
C GLY A 282 -29.55 -18.61 21.58
N GLY A 283 -29.00 -17.41 21.57
CA GLY A 283 -29.69 -16.17 21.28
C GLY A 283 -29.35 -15.06 22.25
N VAL A 284 -30.22 -14.05 22.39
CA VAL A 284 -30.05 -12.94 23.34
C VAL A 284 -30.69 -13.32 24.67
N PHE A 285 -29.90 -13.29 25.73
CA PHE A 285 -30.31 -13.52 27.12
C PHE A 285 -30.19 -12.22 27.91
N ARG A 286 -31.04 -12.05 28.92
CA ARG A 286 -31.05 -10.91 29.85
C ARG A 286 -31.12 -11.41 31.29
N SER A 287 -30.31 -10.83 32.12
CA SER A 287 -30.39 -10.88 33.57
C SER A 287 -30.75 -9.49 34.09
N ASP A 288 -31.63 -9.40 35.12
CA ASP A 288 -31.97 -8.17 35.82
C ASP A 288 -31.47 -8.20 37.29
N ASP A 289 -30.60 -9.18 37.63
CA ASP A 289 -30.08 -9.47 38.97
C ASP A 289 -28.58 -9.83 38.95
N ASP A 290 -27.78 -9.06 38.19
CA ASP A 290 -26.35 -9.18 38.10
C ASP A 290 -25.84 -10.56 37.64
N GLY A 291 -26.61 -11.28 36.85
CA GLY A 291 -26.23 -12.56 36.29
C GLY A 291 -26.68 -13.78 37.14
N THR A 292 -27.48 -13.59 38.21
CA THR A 292 -27.96 -14.71 39.05
C THR A 292 -29.03 -15.52 38.34
N THR A 293 -29.94 -14.86 37.61
CA THR A 293 -30.95 -15.56 36.80
C THR A 293 -31.03 -14.95 35.41
N TRP A 294 -31.35 -15.78 34.41
CA TRP A 294 -31.35 -15.39 33.01
C TRP A 294 -32.69 -15.71 32.34
N GLN A 295 -33.09 -14.85 31.41
CA GLN A 295 -34.24 -15.05 30.56
C GLN A 295 -33.84 -14.93 29.09
N ARG A 296 -34.16 -15.94 28.26
CA ARG A 296 -33.95 -15.84 26.81
C ARG A 296 -34.96 -14.90 26.20
N MET A 297 -34.49 -13.79 25.61
CA MET A 297 -35.27 -12.72 25.02
C MET A 297 -35.57 -12.96 23.54
N TYR A 298 -34.55 -13.38 22.77
CA TYR A 298 -34.60 -13.52 21.30
C TYR A 298 -33.73 -14.66 20.80
N HIS A 299 -34.21 -15.41 19.77
CA HIS A 299 -33.53 -16.61 19.31
C HIS A 299 -33.67 -16.91 17.80
N LYS A 300 -34.02 -15.90 16.99
CA LYS A 300 -34.09 -16.08 15.52
C LYS A 300 -32.71 -16.15 14.91
N ALA A 301 -32.57 -16.89 13.79
CA ALA A 301 -31.32 -17.12 13.11
C ALA A 301 -30.62 -15.84 12.62
N ASN A 302 -31.38 -14.77 12.37
CA ASN A 302 -30.83 -13.48 11.91
C ASN A 302 -29.92 -12.76 12.91
N ILE A 303 -29.86 -13.20 14.18
CA ILE A 303 -28.93 -12.65 15.18
C ILE A 303 -27.87 -13.67 15.59
N THR A 304 -28.03 -14.94 15.24
CA THR A 304 -27.11 -16.03 15.60
C THR A 304 -26.37 -16.60 14.38
N GLN A 305 -26.60 -16.04 13.18
CA GLN A 305 -25.88 -16.45 11.96
C GLN A 305 -24.37 -16.19 12.10
N ARG A 306 -23.53 -17.12 11.60
CA ARG A 306 -22.06 -17.06 11.70
C ARG A 306 -21.60 -16.56 13.07
N ALA A 307 -22.08 -17.21 14.13
CA ALA A 307 -21.92 -16.73 15.50
C ALA A 307 -20.45 -16.49 15.90
N PHE A 308 -19.53 -17.30 15.42
CA PHE A 308 -18.09 -17.11 15.63
C PHE A 308 -17.61 -15.74 15.15
N TYR A 309 -18.28 -15.14 14.16
CA TYR A 309 -17.91 -13.84 13.57
C TYR A 309 -18.70 -12.69 14.19
N PHE A 310 -20.06 -12.74 14.21
CA PHE A 310 -20.94 -11.63 14.53
C PHE A 310 -21.39 -11.51 15.99
N SER A 311 -21.11 -12.46 16.90
CA SER A 311 -21.62 -12.43 18.29
C SER A 311 -21.05 -11.28 19.11
N ARG A 312 -21.56 -10.05 18.84
CA ARG A 312 -21.30 -8.82 19.60
C ARG A 312 -22.63 -8.15 19.93
N LEU A 313 -22.72 -7.53 21.12
CA LEU A 313 -23.90 -6.84 21.60
C LEU A 313 -23.49 -5.54 22.28
N TYR A 314 -24.25 -4.48 22.07
CA TYR A 314 -24.02 -3.15 22.68
C TYR A 314 -25.33 -2.63 23.24
N ALA A 315 -25.28 -1.88 24.35
CA ALA A 315 -26.43 -1.25 24.99
C ALA A 315 -26.24 0.26 25.05
N ASP A 316 -27.33 1.00 24.88
CA ASP A 316 -27.38 2.44 25.07
C ASP A 316 -27.18 2.77 26.55
N ALA A 317 -26.38 3.79 26.86
CA ALA A 317 -26.11 4.18 28.25
C ALA A 317 -27.30 4.83 28.95
N HIS A 318 -28.24 5.43 28.19
CA HIS A 318 -29.39 6.17 28.69
C HIS A 318 -30.71 5.37 28.64
N ASP A 319 -30.77 4.31 27.81
CA ASP A 319 -31.94 3.40 27.73
C ASP A 319 -31.49 1.94 27.71
N ALA A 320 -31.61 1.27 28.84
CA ALA A 320 -31.23 -0.14 28.96
C ALA A 320 -32.05 -1.09 28.06
N ASN A 321 -33.15 -0.67 27.43
CA ASN A 321 -33.93 -1.46 26.49
C ASN A 321 -33.48 -1.27 25.05
N HIS A 322 -32.62 -0.28 24.79
CA HIS A 322 -32.07 0.00 23.46
C HIS A 322 -30.76 -0.77 23.27
N LEU A 323 -30.81 -1.78 22.36
CA LEU A 323 -29.66 -2.66 22.07
C LEU A 323 -29.31 -2.61 20.60
N TYR A 324 -28.02 -2.81 20.31
CA TYR A 324 -27.48 -2.94 18.97
C TYR A 324 -26.68 -4.24 18.84
N ALA A 325 -26.91 -4.99 17.79
CA ALA A 325 -26.11 -6.16 17.40
C ALA A 325 -25.68 -5.98 15.93
N PRO A 326 -24.41 -5.68 15.67
CA PRO A 326 -23.88 -5.65 14.31
C PRO A 326 -24.00 -7.01 13.64
N GLN A 327 -24.42 -7.04 12.36
CA GLN A 327 -24.64 -8.25 11.57
C GLN A 327 -24.27 -8.03 10.10
N ALA A 328 -24.28 -9.07 9.31
CA ALA A 328 -23.88 -9.02 7.90
C ALA A 328 -24.58 -7.91 7.10
N ALA A 329 -25.89 -7.78 7.23
CA ALA A 329 -26.70 -6.84 6.44
C ALA A 329 -26.99 -5.48 7.13
N GLY A 330 -26.25 -5.12 8.19
CA GLY A 330 -26.45 -3.89 8.96
C GLY A 330 -26.56 -4.11 10.46
N LEU A 331 -27.20 -3.17 11.15
CA LEU A 331 -27.39 -3.24 12.60
C LEU A 331 -28.77 -3.83 12.93
N MET A 332 -28.79 -4.87 13.76
CA MET A 332 -30.01 -5.36 14.40
C MET A 332 -30.26 -4.53 15.65
N ILE A 333 -31.37 -3.79 15.71
CA ILE A 333 -31.71 -2.87 16.79
C ILE A 333 -32.94 -3.37 17.54
N SER A 334 -32.87 -3.39 18.86
CA SER A 334 -33.99 -3.61 19.78
C SER A 334 -34.25 -2.34 20.58
N THR A 335 -35.51 -2.00 20.80
CA THR A 335 -35.99 -0.92 21.69
C THR A 335 -36.91 -1.42 22.81
N ASP A 336 -36.97 -2.73 23.03
CA ASP A 336 -37.86 -3.40 23.97
C ASP A 336 -37.13 -4.40 24.90
N GLY A 337 -35.84 -4.14 25.13
CA GLY A 337 -35.00 -4.93 26.03
C GLY A 337 -34.68 -6.31 25.47
N GLY A 338 -34.46 -6.39 24.17
CA GLY A 338 -34.03 -7.60 23.48
C GLY A 338 -35.17 -8.57 23.09
N LYS A 339 -36.45 -8.20 23.23
CA LYS A 339 -37.59 -9.07 22.85
C LYS A 339 -37.80 -9.14 21.35
N THR A 340 -37.56 -8.02 20.65
CA THR A 340 -37.62 -7.96 19.19
C THR A 340 -36.42 -7.19 18.64
N PHE A 341 -35.98 -7.58 17.44
CA PHE A 341 -34.91 -6.89 16.70
C PHE A 341 -35.40 -6.57 15.30
N LYS A 342 -35.01 -5.35 14.83
CA LYS A 342 -35.25 -4.88 13.46
C LYS A 342 -33.92 -4.54 12.83
N SER A 343 -33.73 -4.93 11.58
CA SER A 343 -32.56 -4.53 10.80
C SER A 343 -32.66 -3.06 10.42
N ARG A 344 -31.58 -2.32 10.58
CA ARG A 344 -31.36 -0.97 10.07
C ARG A 344 -30.10 -0.96 9.22
N TYR A 345 -30.17 -0.31 8.08
CA TYR A 345 -29.02 -0.10 7.20
C TYR A 345 -27.93 0.68 7.91
N ALA A 346 -26.68 0.23 7.73
CA ALA A 346 -25.48 0.99 7.98
C ALA A 346 -24.59 0.90 6.73
N GLN A 347 -23.73 1.88 6.51
CA GLN A 347 -22.84 1.90 5.36
C GLN A 347 -21.82 0.74 5.45
N GLY A 348 -21.58 0.03 4.35
CA GLY A 348 -20.71 -1.14 4.28
C GLY A 348 -21.46 -2.46 4.38
N GLY A 349 -20.76 -3.54 4.69
CA GLY A 349 -21.28 -4.90 4.88
C GLY A 349 -20.50 -5.65 5.95
N ASP A 350 -21.08 -6.75 6.47
CA ASP A 350 -20.44 -7.55 7.52
C ASP A 350 -19.99 -6.69 8.73
N HIS A 351 -20.96 -6.04 9.35
CA HIS A 351 -20.73 -5.18 10.52
C HIS A 351 -20.45 -6.02 11.76
N HIS A 352 -19.38 -5.71 12.51
CA HIS A 352 -18.94 -6.58 13.60
C HIS A 352 -18.40 -5.87 14.85
N VAL A 353 -18.11 -4.58 14.80
CA VAL A 353 -17.66 -3.82 15.96
C VAL A 353 -18.28 -2.43 15.96
N MET A 354 -18.59 -1.91 17.16
CA MET A 354 -19.18 -0.59 17.29
C MET A 354 -18.73 0.08 18.59
N TRP A 355 -18.74 1.40 18.60
CA TRP A 355 -18.68 2.22 19.80
C TRP A 355 -19.80 3.25 19.75
N ILE A 356 -20.45 3.46 20.89
CA ILE A 356 -21.54 4.42 21.08
C ILE A 356 -21.06 5.43 22.12
N ASN A 357 -21.22 6.73 21.84
CA ASN A 357 -20.88 7.76 22.81
C ASN A 357 -21.78 7.64 24.05
N PRO A 358 -21.22 7.42 25.26
CA PRO A 358 -22.04 7.23 26.46
C PRO A 358 -22.77 8.50 26.91
N GLU A 359 -22.35 9.69 26.49
CA GLU A 359 -23.02 10.98 26.80
C GLU A 359 -23.99 11.38 25.69
N HIS A 360 -23.71 10.98 24.44
CA HIS A 360 -24.46 11.30 23.22
C HIS A 360 -24.69 10.05 22.38
N PRO A 361 -25.67 9.19 22.72
CA PRO A 361 -25.88 7.88 22.07
C PRO A 361 -26.22 7.97 20.58
N GLU A 362 -26.66 9.14 20.10
CA GLU A 362 -26.85 9.39 18.67
C GLU A 362 -25.53 9.40 17.88
N MET A 363 -24.40 9.57 18.57
CA MET A 363 -23.06 9.57 17.97
C MET A 363 -22.44 8.19 18.11
N MET A 364 -22.13 7.56 17.00
CA MET A 364 -21.59 6.21 16.99
C MET A 364 -20.64 5.97 15.81
N ILE A 365 -19.74 5.02 15.98
CA ILE A 365 -18.89 4.49 14.92
C ILE A 365 -19.08 2.98 14.82
N VAL A 366 -19.12 2.47 13.60
CA VAL A 366 -19.25 1.04 13.29
C VAL A 366 -18.07 0.63 12.39
N GLY A 367 -17.38 -0.44 12.77
CA GLY A 367 -16.40 -1.11 11.92
C GLY A 367 -17.05 -2.30 11.21
N ASN A 368 -16.69 -2.45 9.94
CA ASN A 368 -17.19 -3.50 9.06
C ASN A 368 -16.13 -3.91 8.04
N ASP A 369 -16.43 -4.87 7.18
CA ASP A 369 -15.48 -5.37 6.18
C ASP A 369 -15.17 -4.33 5.08
N GLY A 370 -15.99 -3.29 4.93
CA GLY A 370 -15.78 -2.16 4.02
C GLY A 370 -15.16 -0.91 4.64
N GLY A 371 -14.84 -0.91 5.96
CA GLY A 371 -14.20 0.23 6.63
C GLY A 371 -14.83 0.62 7.96
N ALA A 372 -14.60 1.87 8.38
CA ALA A 372 -15.24 2.50 9.54
C ALA A 372 -16.22 3.56 9.08
N THR A 373 -17.47 3.48 9.55
CA THR A 373 -18.51 4.47 9.25
C THR A 373 -19.05 5.10 10.51
N ILE A 374 -19.31 6.41 10.48
CA ILE A 374 -19.73 7.23 11.63
C ILE A 374 -21.14 7.78 11.38
N SER A 375 -21.96 7.73 12.41
CA SER A 375 -23.24 8.42 12.44
C SER A 375 -23.26 9.42 13.59
N LEU A 376 -23.83 10.62 13.36
CA LEU A 376 -24.04 11.66 14.35
C LEU A 376 -25.53 11.87 14.65
N ASP A 377 -26.41 11.04 14.10
CA ASP A 377 -27.86 11.20 14.14
C ASP A 377 -28.63 9.90 14.48
N GLY A 378 -27.99 9.00 15.24
CA GLY A 378 -28.60 7.76 15.68
C GLY A 378 -28.73 6.70 14.59
N GLY A 379 -27.85 6.72 13.59
CA GLY A 379 -27.82 5.74 12.51
C GLY A 379 -28.80 6.04 11.37
N ILE A 380 -29.22 7.31 11.21
CA ILE A 380 -30.04 7.76 10.08
C ILE A 380 -29.16 8.00 8.86
N SER A 381 -28.04 8.71 9.06
CA SER A 381 -27.02 8.93 8.04
C SER A 381 -25.64 8.43 8.50
N TRP A 382 -24.76 8.15 7.53
CA TRP A 382 -23.45 7.56 7.76
C TRP A 382 -22.37 8.24 6.92
N SER A 383 -21.15 8.34 7.47
CA SER A 383 -19.99 8.82 6.75
C SER A 383 -19.59 7.86 5.61
N ARG A 384 -18.85 8.38 4.63
CA ARG A 384 -18.35 7.62 3.47
C ARG A 384 -17.26 6.61 3.88
N LEU A 385 -16.99 5.62 2.99
CA LEU A 385 -15.96 4.59 3.17
C LEU A 385 -14.84 4.69 2.12
N ASP A 386 -14.96 5.55 1.13
CA ASP A 386 -14.04 5.71 0.01
C ASP A 386 -12.94 6.76 0.25
N ASN A 387 -12.54 6.91 1.51
CA ASN A 387 -11.48 7.79 1.98
C ASN A 387 -10.51 7.10 2.96
N GLN A 388 -10.51 5.76 3.00
CA GLN A 388 -9.73 4.95 3.93
C GLN A 388 -8.89 3.96 3.12
N PRO A 389 -7.56 4.11 2.97
CA PRO A 389 -6.74 3.19 2.17
C PRO A 389 -6.41 1.90 2.97
N LEU A 390 -7.44 1.08 3.20
CA LEU A 390 -7.40 -0.16 4.01
C LEU A 390 -7.65 -1.42 3.19
N ALA A 391 -7.61 -1.33 1.86
CA ALA A 391 -7.89 -2.45 0.98
C ALA A 391 -6.94 -3.63 1.20
N GLN A 392 -7.51 -4.83 1.30
CA GLN A 392 -6.80 -6.10 1.45
C GLN A 392 -6.73 -6.81 0.11
N PHE A 393 -5.52 -7.00 -0.44
CA PHE A 393 -5.29 -7.75 -1.68
C PHE A 393 -4.57 -9.06 -1.42
N TYR A 394 -4.89 -10.08 -2.22
CA TYR A 394 -4.25 -11.40 -2.16
C TYR A 394 -3.11 -11.53 -3.17
N HIS A 395 -3.33 -11.02 -4.39
CA HIS A 395 -2.38 -11.11 -5.49
C HIS A 395 -2.29 -9.80 -6.27
N VAL A 396 -1.20 -9.63 -7.01
CA VAL A 396 -1.03 -8.56 -7.97
C VAL A 396 -0.45 -9.12 -9.27
N ALA A 397 -1.07 -8.76 -10.39
CA ALA A 397 -0.49 -8.91 -11.71
C ALA A 397 -0.28 -7.55 -12.35
N VAL A 398 0.60 -7.48 -13.35
CA VAL A 398 0.86 -6.26 -14.13
C VAL A 398 0.84 -6.59 -15.61
N ASP A 399 0.50 -5.60 -16.45
CA ASP A 399 0.58 -5.70 -17.90
C ASP A 399 1.79 -4.94 -18.48
N ASP A 400 1.94 -4.97 -19.81
CA ASP A 400 3.03 -4.31 -20.54
C ASP A 400 2.58 -3.01 -21.24
N GLN A 401 1.41 -2.48 -20.91
CA GLN A 401 0.91 -1.22 -21.45
C GLN A 401 1.75 -0.03 -20.96
N PHE A 402 1.49 1.13 -21.49
CA PHE A 402 1.97 2.40 -20.93
C PHE A 402 0.79 3.38 -20.79
N PRO A 403 0.57 3.89 -19.58
CA PRO A 403 1.09 3.36 -18.29
C PRO A 403 0.72 1.89 -18.11
N PHE A 404 1.51 1.12 -17.36
CA PHE A 404 1.13 -0.24 -17.03
C PHE A 404 -0.01 -0.25 -16.00
N HIS A 405 -0.80 -1.33 -16.00
CA HIS A 405 -1.87 -1.49 -15.03
C HIS A 405 -1.51 -2.56 -14.01
N LEU A 406 -2.09 -2.41 -12.82
CA LEU A 406 -2.08 -3.40 -11.75
C LEU A 406 -3.46 -4.04 -11.69
N TYR A 407 -3.49 -5.36 -11.45
CA TYR A 407 -4.70 -6.17 -11.37
C TYR A 407 -4.72 -6.92 -10.05
N GLY A 408 -5.85 -6.96 -9.35
CA GLY A 408 -6.02 -7.78 -8.15
C GLY A 408 -7.43 -7.75 -7.57
N ALA A 409 -7.73 -8.79 -6.79
CA ALA A 409 -8.99 -8.92 -6.07
C ALA A 409 -8.86 -8.35 -4.66
N GLN A 410 -9.76 -7.44 -4.30
CA GLN A 410 -9.88 -6.87 -2.96
C GLN A 410 -10.85 -7.68 -2.12
N GLN A 411 -10.41 -8.14 -0.97
CA GLN A 411 -11.25 -8.82 0.02
C GLN A 411 -12.50 -7.97 0.36
N ASP A 412 -13.66 -8.60 0.37
CA ASP A 412 -14.98 -7.99 0.61
C ASP A 412 -15.30 -6.78 -0.32
N GLY A 413 -14.59 -6.71 -1.43
CA GLY A 413 -14.71 -5.66 -2.44
C GLY A 413 -15.06 -6.23 -3.81
N ALA A 414 -14.15 -6.08 -4.75
CA ALA A 414 -14.25 -6.59 -6.11
C ALA A 414 -12.85 -6.80 -6.68
N THR A 415 -12.76 -7.34 -7.90
CA THR A 415 -11.50 -7.42 -8.65
C THR A 415 -11.34 -6.18 -9.50
N PHE A 416 -10.19 -5.53 -9.38
CA PHE A 416 -9.91 -4.26 -10.03
C PHE A 416 -8.71 -4.33 -10.98
N GLU A 417 -8.77 -3.47 -11.98
CA GLU A 417 -7.61 -2.98 -12.71
C GLU A 417 -7.40 -1.50 -12.39
N VAL A 418 -6.15 -1.03 -12.28
CA VAL A 418 -5.81 0.36 -12.05
C VAL A 418 -4.55 0.73 -12.82
N THR A 419 -4.52 1.94 -13.39
CA THR A 419 -3.31 2.46 -14.03
C THR A 419 -2.23 2.81 -13.01
N SER A 420 -0.96 2.58 -13.37
CA SER A 420 0.18 2.99 -12.53
C SER A 420 0.45 4.50 -12.55
N ARG A 421 -0.17 5.22 -13.50
CA ARG A 421 -0.09 6.70 -13.65
C ARG A 421 -1.39 7.21 -14.24
N ASP A 422 -1.94 8.27 -13.67
CA ASP A 422 -3.04 9.03 -14.24
C ASP A 422 -2.57 10.42 -14.69
N THR A 423 -3.20 10.96 -15.71
CA THR A 423 -2.89 12.26 -16.30
C THR A 423 -3.93 13.34 -15.98
N THR A 424 -4.86 13.06 -15.07
CA THR A 424 -5.93 14.00 -14.69
C THR A 424 -5.45 15.19 -13.87
N GLY A 425 -4.24 15.16 -13.34
CA GLY A 425 -3.62 16.23 -12.56
C GLY A 425 -3.77 16.10 -11.04
N TYR A 426 -4.73 15.29 -10.56
CA TYR A 426 -4.95 15.09 -9.11
C TYR A 426 -4.29 13.82 -8.56
N GLY A 427 -3.75 12.97 -9.40
CA GLY A 427 -3.22 11.67 -9.02
C GLY A 427 -4.06 10.53 -9.59
N ILE A 428 -3.96 9.33 -8.99
CA ILE A 428 -4.73 8.15 -9.42
C ILE A 428 -6.09 8.19 -8.71
N ASP A 429 -7.07 8.76 -9.37
CA ASP A 429 -8.40 8.99 -8.84
C ASP A 429 -9.26 7.72 -8.79
N PRO A 430 -10.38 7.71 -8.04
CA PRO A 430 -11.33 6.59 -8.04
C PRO A 430 -11.81 6.18 -9.43
N ASP A 431 -11.93 7.11 -10.37
CA ASP A 431 -12.32 6.84 -11.76
C ASP A 431 -11.28 6.05 -12.55
N ALA A 432 -10.03 6.01 -12.09
CA ALA A 432 -8.97 5.18 -12.66
C ALA A 432 -9.03 3.70 -12.21
N TRP A 433 -9.93 3.38 -11.28
CA TRP A 433 -10.16 2.04 -10.77
C TRP A 433 -11.34 1.39 -11.49
N HIS A 434 -11.03 0.46 -12.37
CA HIS A 434 -12.06 -0.24 -13.16
C HIS A 434 -12.32 -1.63 -12.57
N MET A 435 -13.57 -1.93 -12.27
CA MET A 435 -13.98 -3.25 -11.82
C MET A 435 -13.99 -4.22 -13.01
N VAL A 436 -13.17 -5.27 -12.94
CA VAL A 436 -13.06 -6.31 -13.97
C VAL A 436 -13.80 -7.60 -13.59
N ALA A 437 -14.08 -7.81 -12.30
CA ALA A 437 -14.94 -8.89 -11.82
C ALA A 437 -15.56 -8.53 -10.45
N GLN A 438 -16.55 -9.31 -10.00
CA GLN A 438 -17.20 -9.11 -8.70
C GLN A 438 -16.60 -9.99 -7.58
N TRP A 439 -15.54 -10.74 -7.88
CA TRP A 439 -14.89 -11.62 -6.92
C TRP A 439 -13.99 -10.84 -5.97
N GLU A 440 -14.00 -11.23 -4.71
CA GLU A 440 -13.23 -10.64 -3.63
C GLU A 440 -11.89 -11.35 -3.37
N ASP A 441 -11.63 -12.44 -4.06
CA ASP A 441 -10.55 -13.38 -3.82
C ASP A 441 -9.87 -13.79 -5.13
N GLY A 442 -8.74 -14.51 -4.99
CA GLY A 442 -8.09 -15.15 -6.14
C GLY A 442 -7.20 -14.23 -6.98
N TYR A 443 -6.95 -14.69 -8.17
CA TYR A 443 -6.03 -14.08 -9.12
C TYR A 443 -6.79 -13.25 -10.15
N ALA A 444 -6.18 -12.15 -10.57
CA ALA A 444 -6.62 -11.36 -11.72
C ALA A 444 -5.46 -11.30 -12.71
N VAL A 445 -5.57 -11.98 -13.85
CA VAL A 445 -4.45 -12.16 -14.78
C VAL A 445 -4.83 -11.60 -16.17
N PRO A 446 -4.15 -10.52 -16.63
CA PRO A 446 -4.35 -10.01 -17.99
C PRO A 446 -3.77 -10.97 -19.02
N MET A 447 -4.46 -11.12 -20.17
CA MET A 447 -4.00 -11.95 -21.27
C MET A 447 -2.76 -11.33 -21.94
N PRO A 448 -1.65 -12.06 -22.06
CA PRO A 448 -0.46 -11.55 -22.76
C PRO A 448 -0.76 -11.09 -24.18
N GLY A 449 -0.36 -9.87 -24.53
CA GLY A 449 -0.61 -9.25 -25.84
C GLY A 449 -2.06 -8.76 -26.07
N GLN A 450 -2.99 -9.06 -25.16
CA GLN A 450 -4.38 -8.58 -25.17
C GLN A 450 -4.82 -8.19 -23.74
N PRO A 451 -4.19 -7.19 -23.13
CA PRO A 451 -4.40 -6.87 -21.72
C PRO A 451 -5.84 -6.40 -21.38
N TRP A 452 -6.63 -6.01 -22.39
CA TRP A 452 -8.06 -5.74 -22.25
C TRP A 452 -8.91 -6.99 -21.96
N ILE A 453 -8.32 -8.19 -22.04
CA ILE A 453 -8.94 -9.44 -21.60
C ILE A 453 -8.30 -9.87 -20.30
N THR A 454 -9.10 -9.94 -19.22
CA THR A 454 -8.66 -10.36 -17.90
C THR A 454 -9.36 -11.65 -17.52
N TYR A 455 -8.61 -12.60 -16.94
CA TYR A 455 -9.13 -13.81 -16.34
C TYR A 455 -9.02 -13.70 -14.83
N THR A 456 -10.14 -13.96 -14.14
CA THR A 456 -10.19 -13.90 -12.67
C THR A 456 -10.76 -15.19 -12.13
N GLY A 457 -10.15 -15.71 -11.07
CA GLY A 457 -10.64 -16.88 -10.38
C GLY A 457 -11.22 -16.51 -9.03
N GLY A 458 -12.30 -17.17 -8.59
CA GLY A 458 -12.81 -16.92 -7.26
C GLY A 458 -14.18 -17.50 -6.96
N GLY A 459 -14.65 -17.19 -5.76
CA GLY A 459 -15.97 -17.52 -5.24
C GLY A 459 -16.16 -18.96 -4.81
N VAL A 460 -17.32 -19.20 -4.22
CA VAL A 460 -17.72 -20.50 -3.59
C VAL A 460 -17.92 -21.63 -4.58
N ALA A 461 -17.95 -21.33 -5.87
CA ALA A 461 -18.14 -22.29 -6.96
C ALA A 461 -16.87 -22.57 -7.76
N GLY A 462 -15.69 -22.08 -7.34
CA GLY A 462 -14.43 -22.25 -8.07
C GLY A 462 -14.50 -21.77 -9.51
N LEU A 463 -15.13 -20.61 -9.74
CA LEU A 463 -15.42 -20.08 -11.08
C LEU A 463 -14.19 -19.38 -11.67
N LEU A 464 -14.00 -19.53 -12.98
CA LEU A 464 -13.16 -18.68 -13.80
C LEU A 464 -14.03 -17.69 -14.58
N GLU A 465 -13.83 -16.40 -14.39
CA GLU A 465 -14.48 -15.34 -15.17
C GLU A 465 -13.49 -14.77 -16.18
N ARG A 466 -13.93 -14.62 -17.44
CA ARG A 466 -13.26 -13.86 -18.48
C ARG A 466 -13.99 -12.54 -18.66
N TYR A 467 -13.29 -11.44 -18.56
CA TYR A 467 -13.79 -10.10 -18.80
C TYR A 467 -13.08 -9.46 -19.99
N ASP A 468 -13.81 -8.74 -20.84
CA ASP A 468 -13.31 -7.96 -21.96
C ASP A 468 -13.65 -6.48 -21.73
N SER A 469 -12.66 -5.66 -21.43
CA SER A 469 -12.86 -4.24 -21.10
C SER A 469 -13.26 -3.37 -22.30
N HIS A 470 -13.01 -3.81 -23.54
CA HIS A 470 -13.46 -3.11 -24.73
C HIS A 470 -14.97 -3.25 -24.99
N THR A 471 -15.54 -4.42 -24.68
CA THR A 471 -16.94 -4.72 -24.92
C THR A 471 -17.79 -4.76 -23.65
N HIS A 472 -17.13 -4.73 -22.46
CA HIS A 472 -17.72 -4.94 -21.14
C HIS A 472 -18.46 -6.28 -20.99
N GLN A 473 -18.11 -7.27 -21.83
CA GLN A 473 -18.69 -8.59 -21.79
C GLN A 473 -17.91 -9.51 -20.88
N LYS A 474 -18.63 -10.38 -20.17
CA LYS A 474 -18.07 -11.38 -19.28
C LYS A 474 -18.64 -12.76 -19.59
N ALA A 475 -17.84 -13.79 -19.30
CA ALA A 475 -18.21 -15.19 -19.42
C ALA A 475 -17.61 -16.01 -18.27
N PHE A 476 -18.40 -16.94 -17.74
CA PHE A 476 -17.92 -17.92 -16.75
C PHE A 476 -17.48 -19.18 -17.50
N LEU A 477 -16.24 -19.58 -17.30
CA LEU A 477 -15.53 -20.57 -18.11
C LEU A 477 -14.86 -21.68 -17.27
N GLY A 478 -15.23 -21.80 -16.00
CA GLY A 478 -14.66 -22.81 -15.10
C GLY A 478 -14.95 -24.24 -15.55
N PRO A 479 -14.06 -25.21 -15.23
CA PRO A 479 -14.23 -26.61 -15.69
C PRO A 479 -15.40 -27.34 -15.04
N TRP A 480 -15.84 -26.90 -13.87
CA TRP A 480 -16.94 -27.52 -13.13
C TRP A 480 -17.66 -26.49 -12.26
N PRO A 481 -18.56 -25.69 -12.82
CA PRO A 481 -19.25 -24.63 -12.09
C PRO A 481 -20.39 -25.17 -11.21
N GLU A 482 -20.07 -25.52 -9.97
CA GLU A 482 -20.99 -26.06 -8.98
C GLU A 482 -20.88 -25.30 -7.68
N ASP A 483 -22.00 -24.89 -7.08
CA ASP A 483 -22.01 -24.25 -5.77
C ASP A 483 -21.61 -25.25 -4.69
N ALA A 484 -20.47 -25.03 -4.07
CA ALA A 484 -19.89 -25.88 -3.07
C ALA A 484 -20.26 -25.48 -1.62
N THR A 485 -21.05 -24.43 -1.43
CA THR A 485 -21.43 -23.91 -0.10
C THR A 485 -22.13 -24.99 0.73
N GLY A 486 -21.63 -25.23 1.93
CA GLY A 486 -22.19 -26.23 2.87
C GLY A 486 -21.82 -27.68 2.56
N HIS A 487 -21.01 -27.94 1.52
CA HIS A 487 -20.50 -29.29 1.20
C HIS A 487 -19.08 -29.46 1.73
N PRO A 488 -18.71 -30.66 2.25
CA PRO A 488 -17.33 -30.93 2.60
C PRO A 488 -16.47 -31.12 1.33
N ALA A 489 -15.23 -30.70 1.38
CA ALA A 489 -14.31 -30.85 0.26
C ALA A 489 -14.16 -32.30 -0.22
N ALA A 490 -14.37 -33.28 0.67
CA ALA A 490 -14.34 -34.72 0.37
C ALA A 490 -15.38 -35.18 -0.66
N GLU A 491 -16.50 -34.47 -0.78
CA GLU A 491 -17.63 -34.79 -1.69
C GLU A 491 -17.49 -34.11 -3.06
N LEU A 492 -16.62 -33.10 -3.19
CA LEU A 492 -16.48 -32.37 -4.43
C LEU A 492 -15.74 -33.20 -5.49
N LYS A 493 -16.21 -33.10 -6.74
CA LYS A 493 -15.51 -33.66 -7.89
C LYS A 493 -14.12 -33.04 -8.05
N TYR A 494 -14.04 -31.72 -7.96
CA TYR A 494 -12.81 -30.95 -7.96
C TYR A 494 -12.74 -30.14 -6.67
N ARG A 495 -11.73 -30.41 -5.86
CA ARG A 495 -11.42 -29.59 -4.68
C ARG A 495 -10.66 -28.37 -5.15
N PHE A 496 -11.08 -27.21 -4.74
CA PHE A 496 -10.42 -25.93 -5.00
C PHE A 496 -10.26 -25.17 -3.68
N GLN A 497 -9.23 -24.39 -3.57
CA GLN A 497 -9.09 -23.43 -2.48
C GLN A 497 -9.78 -22.12 -2.89
N TRP A 498 -10.33 -21.37 -1.95
CA TRP A 498 -10.98 -20.09 -2.20
C TRP A 498 -10.10 -19.14 -3.04
N VAL A 499 -8.78 -19.07 -2.76
CA VAL A 499 -7.77 -18.38 -3.57
C VAL A 499 -7.04 -19.43 -4.44
N PHE A 500 -7.71 -20.03 -5.42
CA PHE A 500 -7.06 -21.00 -6.29
C PHE A 500 -6.22 -20.34 -7.39
N PRO A 501 -5.09 -20.94 -7.82
CA PRO A 501 -4.20 -20.34 -8.79
C PRO A 501 -4.80 -20.33 -10.19
N VAL A 502 -4.72 -19.16 -10.84
CA VAL A 502 -4.98 -18.94 -12.26
C VAL A 502 -3.67 -18.50 -12.91
N MET A 503 -3.17 -19.26 -13.89
CA MET A 503 -1.94 -18.95 -14.60
C MET A 503 -2.18 -18.95 -16.11
N ILE A 504 -1.68 -17.94 -16.81
CA ILE A 504 -1.70 -17.89 -18.28
C ILE A 504 -0.25 -18.06 -18.76
N SER A 505 -0.05 -19.03 -19.66
CA SER A 505 1.25 -19.28 -20.27
C SER A 505 1.80 -18.05 -20.99
N GLN A 506 3.06 -17.74 -20.77
CA GLN A 506 3.77 -16.71 -21.53
C GLN A 506 4.12 -17.19 -22.97
N HIS A 507 4.04 -18.50 -23.23
CA HIS A 507 4.33 -19.10 -24.54
C HIS A 507 3.09 -19.19 -25.40
N ALA A 508 3.15 -18.65 -26.61
CA ALA A 508 2.05 -18.75 -27.57
C ALA A 508 1.85 -20.18 -28.13
N PRO A 509 0.61 -20.64 -28.37
CA PRO A 509 -0.63 -20.02 -27.95
C PRO A 509 -0.78 -20.07 -26.43
N HIS A 510 -1.32 -18.99 -25.85
CA HIS A 510 -1.38 -18.82 -24.41
C HIS A 510 -2.39 -19.78 -23.78
N ALA A 511 -1.92 -20.90 -23.22
CA ALA A 511 -2.77 -21.82 -22.47
C ALA A 511 -3.10 -21.24 -21.09
N ILE A 512 -4.29 -21.57 -20.58
CA ILE A 512 -4.73 -21.21 -19.22
C ILE A 512 -4.61 -22.46 -18.34
N TYR A 513 -4.05 -22.30 -17.15
CA TYR A 513 -3.91 -23.35 -16.15
C TYR A 513 -4.64 -22.97 -14.87
N LEU A 514 -5.34 -23.94 -14.25
CA LEU A 514 -5.99 -23.80 -12.96
C LEU A 514 -5.54 -24.88 -12.00
N GLY A 515 -5.43 -24.54 -10.72
CA GLY A 515 -5.13 -25.48 -9.65
C GLY A 515 -6.38 -25.87 -8.87
N TYR A 516 -6.71 -27.18 -8.95
CA TYR A 516 -7.64 -27.89 -8.07
C TYR A 516 -6.86 -28.92 -7.24
N GLN A 517 -7.38 -30.11 -6.93
CA GLN A 517 -6.49 -31.19 -6.47
C GLN A 517 -5.55 -31.68 -7.59
N CYS A 518 -5.89 -31.39 -8.83
CA CYS A 518 -5.11 -31.63 -10.04
C CYS A 518 -4.89 -30.32 -10.78
N VAL A 519 -4.04 -30.32 -11.80
CA VAL A 519 -3.83 -29.20 -12.71
C VAL A 519 -4.73 -29.35 -13.93
N MET A 520 -5.54 -28.32 -14.18
CA MET A 520 -6.40 -28.22 -15.34
C MET A 520 -5.74 -27.31 -16.39
N LYS A 521 -5.91 -27.64 -17.68
CA LYS A 521 -5.40 -26.88 -18.82
C LYS A 521 -6.48 -26.61 -19.84
N SER A 522 -6.56 -25.39 -20.30
CA SER A 522 -7.34 -24.97 -21.47
C SER A 522 -6.43 -24.41 -22.55
N ALA A 523 -6.65 -24.80 -23.82
CA ALA A 523 -5.94 -24.30 -24.99
C ALA A 523 -6.80 -23.40 -25.88
N ASP A 524 -8.05 -23.16 -25.51
CA ASP A 524 -9.08 -22.46 -26.28
C ASP A 524 -9.75 -21.29 -25.52
N GLY A 525 -8.99 -20.69 -24.60
CA GLY A 525 -9.45 -19.53 -23.83
C GLY A 525 -10.46 -19.85 -22.73
N GLY A 526 -10.48 -21.08 -22.24
CA GLY A 526 -11.37 -21.54 -21.17
C GLY A 526 -12.64 -22.24 -21.62
N MET A 527 -12.83 -22.44 -22.94
CA MET A 527 -14.04 -23.06 -23.47
C MET A 527 -14.07 -24.58 -23.24
N SER A 528 -12.91 -25.21 -23.18
CA SER A 528 -12.76 -26.62 -22.79
C SER A 528 -11.55 -26.83 -21.89
N TRP A 529 -11.61 -27.90 -21.08
CA TRP A 529 -10.60 -28.19 -20.06
C TRP A 529 -10.14 -29.64 -20.12
N GLN A 530 -8.87 -29.84 -19.87
CA GLN A 530 -8.23 -31.14 -19.75
C GLN A 530 -7.51 -31.26 -18.41
N GLU A 531 -7.72 -32.34 -17.69
CA GLU A 531 -6.86 -32.73 -16.57
C GLU A 531 -5.50 -33.16 -17.11
N ILE A 532 -4.42 -32.49 -16.67
CA ILE A 532 -3.06 -32.78 -17.09
C ILE A 532 -2.18 -33.35 -15.95
N SER A 533 -2.79 -33.61 -14.79
CA SER A 533 -2.12 -34.25 -13.66
C SER A 533 -3.05 -35.21 -12.93
N PRO A 534 -2.53 -36.20 -12.21
CA PRO A 534 -3.28 -36.88 -11.15
C PRO A 534 -3.56 -35.92 -10.00
N ASP A 535 -4.24 -36.41 -8.92
CA ASP A 535 -4.30 -35.70 -7.63
C ASP A 535 -2.87 -35.53 -7.09
N LEU A 536 -2.41 -34.29 -6.97
CA LEU A 536 -1.06 -33.90 -6.55
C LEU A 536 -0.93 -33.72 -5.04
N THR A 537 -2.03 -33.88 -4.30
CA THR A 537 -2.13 -33.59 -2.88
C THR A 537 -1.87 -34.84 -2.02
N ARG A 538 -1.86 -34.66 -0.69
CA ARG A 538 -1.85 -35.79 0.24
C ARG A 538 -3.19 -36.51 0.30
N ASN A 539 -4.28 -35.82 -0.06
CA ASN A 539 -5.66 -36.30 -0.10
C ASN A 539 -6.11 -36.93 1.22
N ASP A 540 -5.81 -36.27 2.34
CA ASP A 540 -6.18 -36.69 3.69
C ASP A 540 -7.66 -36.37 3.98
N LYS A 541 -8.50 -37.40 3.93
CA LYS A 541 -9.94 -37.25 4.13
C LYS A 541 -10.33 -36.63 5.49
N SER A 542 -9.46 -36.74 6.50
CA SER A 542 -9.69 -36.12 7.81
C SER A 542 -9.64 -34.59 7.78
N LYS A 543 -9.00 -33.99 6.76
CA LYS A 543 -8.87 -32.55 6.54
C LYS A 543 -9.78 -31.99 5.45
N GLN A 544 -10.69 -32.82 4.95
CA GLN A 544 -11.65 -32.48 3.90
C GLN A 544 -13.10 -32.51 4.42
N GLN A 545 -13.28 -32.46 5.75
CA GLN A 545 -14.58 -32.49 6.40
C GLN A 545 -15.19 -31.08 6.46
N LEU A 546 -16.48 -30.98 6.84
CA LEU A 546 -17.11 -29.69 7.09
C LEU A 546 -16.37 -28.91 8.17
N SER A 547 -16.26 -27.61 7.96
CA SER A 547 -15.71 -26.65 8.91
C SER A 547 -16.80 -26.08 9.81
N GLY A 548 -16.40 -25.59 11.00
CA GLY A 548 -17.30 -25.14 12.05
C GLY A 548 -17.69 -26.27 13.01
N GLY A 549 -18.44 -25.93 14.05
CA GLY A 549 -18.83 -26.86 15.11
C GLY A 549 -18.03 -26.64 16.41
N PRO A 550 -18.42 -27.34 17.49
CA PRO A 550 -19.52 -28.34 17.57
C PRO A 550 -20.95 -27.76 17.56
N ILE A 551 -21.10 -26.40 17.53
CA ILE A 551 -22.41 -25.74 17.64
C ILE A 551 -22.94 -25.32 16.27
N THR A 552 -22.16 -24.48 15.57
CA THR A 552 -22.54 -23.87 14.29
C THR A 552 -21.57 -24.30 13.21
N ILE A 553 -22.05 -24.86 12.11
CA ILE A 553 -21.27 -25.16 10.91
C ILE A 553 -21.03 -23.86 10.13
N ASP A 554 -19.81 -23.70 9.60
CA ASP A 554 -19.42 -22.63 8.68
C ASP A 554 -18.55 -23.20 7.55
N ALA A 555 -19.16 -23.51 6.43
CA ALA A 555 -18.51 -24.15 5.29
C ALA A 555 -18.66 -23.23 4.06
N THR A 556 -17.71 -22.33 3.85
CA THR A 556 -17.70 -21.30 2.82
C THR A 556 -16.61 -21.51 1.77
N SER A 557 -16.06 -22.68 1.63
CA SER A 557 -14.88 -23.05 0.80
C SER A 557 -13.52 -22.46 1.24
N VAL A 558 -13.49 -21.54 2.19
CA VAL A 558 -12.24 -20.95 2.74
C VAL A 558 -11.38 -22.01 3.43
N GLU A 559 -12.00 -23.03 3.98
CA GLU A 559 -11.37 -24.17 4.67
C GLU A 559 -11.12 -25.37 3.76
N TYR A 560 -11.38 -25.29 2.46
CA TYR A 560 -11.06 -26.37 1.54
C TYR A 560 -9.55 -26.54 1.47
N TYR A 561 -9.11 -27.79 1.53
CA TYR A 561 -7.72 -28.18 1.70
C TYR A 561 -7.37 -29.39 0.84
N ASP A 562 -6.09 -29.75 0.79
CA ASP A 562 -5.58 -30.72 -0.18
C ASP A 562 -5.83 -30.25 -1.62
N THR A 563 -5.32 -29.05 -1.94
CA THR A 563 -5.44 -28.41 -3.25
C THR A 563 -4.10 -27.92 -3.78
N VAL A 564 -3.96 -27.78 -5.09
CA VAL A 564 -2.86 -27.04 -5.72
C VAL A 564 -3.06 -25.56 -5.44
N PHE A 565 -2.06 -24.92 -4.82
CA PHE A 565 -2.13 -23.54 -4.35
C PHE A 565 -1.15 -22.60 -5.09
N ALA A 566 -0.12 -23.15 -5.73
CA ALA A 566 0.84 -22.40 -6.53
C ALA A 566 1.12 -23.12 -7.86
N LEU A 567 1.17 -22.35 -8.95
CA LEU A 567 1.53 -22.80 -10.29
C LEU A 567 2.58 -21.87 -10.89
N ALA A 568 3.59 -22.43 -11.56
CA ALA A 568 4.55 -21.65 -12.32
C ALA A 568 4.96 -22.39 -13.59
N GLU A 569 4.98 -21.69 -14.72
CA GLU A 569 5.59 -22.18 -15.96
C GLU A 569 6.97 -21.54 -16.13
N SER A 570 7.94 -22.30 -16.60
CA SER A 570 9.24 -21.73 -16.94
C SER A 570 9.10 -20.74 -18.10
N PRO A 571 9.57 -19.50 -17.97
CA PRO A 571 9.56 -18.55 -19.08
C PRO A 571 10.53 -18.95 -20.20
N LEU A 572 11.44 -19.90 -19.93
CA LEU A 572 12.45 -20.37 -20.88
C LEU A 572 12.06 -21.67 -21.61
N ALA A 573 11.07 -22.42 -21.10
CA ALA A 573 10.73 -23.72 -21.64
C ALA A 573 9.22 -23.99 -21.49
N LYS A 574 8.50 -23.97 -22.62
CA LYS A 574 7.07 -24.28 -22.67
C LYS A 574 6.79 -25.69 -22.14
N GLY A 575 5.76 -25.80 -21.27
CA GLY A 575 5.34 -27.07 -20.69
C GLY A 575 6.25 -27.62 -19.60
N LEU A 576 7.25 -26.84 -19.14
CA LEU A 576 7.97 -27.10 -17.91
C LEU A 576 7.21 -26.38 -16.79
N LEU A 577 6.40 -27.16 -16.02
CA LEU A 577 5.48 -26.62 -15.01
C LEU A 577 5.85 -27.12 -13.62
N TRP A 578 5.74 -26.21 -12.66
CA TRP A 578 5.85 -26.46 -11.23
C TRP A 578 4.48 -26.32 -10.58
N ALA A 579 4.12 -27.21 -9.67
CA ALA A 579 2.92 -27.12 -8.86
C ALA A 579 3.25 -27.29 -7.39
N GLY A 580 2.74 -26.38 -6.55
CA GLY A 580 2.83 -26.44 -5.10
C GLY A 580 1.46 -26.61 -4.49
N THR A 581 1.34 -27.40 -3.41
CA THR A 581 0.06 -27.65 -2.75
C THR A 581 -0.02 -26.94 -1.40
N ASP A 582 -1.24 -26.72 -0.91
CA ASP A 582 -1.48 -26.16 0.42
C ASP A 582 -1.12 -27.13 1.56
N ASP A 583 -1.03 -28.43 1.25
CA ASP A 583 -0.66 -29.52 2.18
C ASP A 583 0.84 -29.88 2.16
N GLY A 584 1.67 -29.11 1.43
CA GLY A 584 3.12 -29.18 1.49
C GLY A 584 3.76 -30.20 0.55
N LYS A 585 3.24 -30.31 -0.67
CA LYS A 585 3.87 -31.05 -1.77
C LYS A 585 4.34 -30.11 -2.86
N VAL A 586 5.41 -30.50 -3.55
CA VAL A 586 5.95 -29.78 -4.72
C VAL A 586 6.15 -30.77 -5.85
N TRP A 587 5.59 -30.46 -7.00
CA TRP A 587 5.61 -31.33 -8.17
C TRP A 587 6.19 -30.61 -9.39
N LEU A 588 6.81 -31.38 -10.27
CA LEU A 588 7.38 -30.87 -11.52
C LEU A 588 6.99 -31.79 -12.70
N THR A 589 6.54 -31.18 -13.78
CA THR A 589 6.49 -31.81 -15.11
C THR A 589 7.43 -31.08 -16.08
N ARG A 590 8.04 -31.87 -17.02
CA ARG A 590 8.91 -31.32 -18.06
C ARG A 590 8.39 -31.58 -19.48
N ASP A 591 7.19 -32.12 -19.59
CA ASP A 591 6.58 -32.62 -20.82
C ASP A 591 5.09 -32.29 -20.93
N ASP A 592 4.73 -31.08 -20.42
CA ASP A 592 3.39 -30.51 -20.52
C ASP A 592 2.32 -31.37 -19.81
N GLY A 593 2.68 -31.91 -18.64
CA GLY A 593 1.77 -32.64 -17.77
C GLY A 593 1.66 -34.12 -18.02
N LYS A 594 2.42 -34.72 -18.98
CA LYS A 594 2.37 -36.18 -19.24
C LYS A 594 2.93 -37.00 -18.10
N HIS A 595 3.99 -36.50 -17.47
CA HIS A 595 4.62 -37.12 -16.29
C HIS A 595 4.88 -36.06 -15.22
N TRP A 596 4.48 -36.37 -13.99
CA TRP A 596 4.73 -35.53 -12.82
C TRP A 596 5.66 -36.23 -11.84
N HIS A 597 6.61 -35.51 -11.30
CA HIS A 597 7.60 -35.97 -10.33
C HIS A 597 7.46 -35.21 -9.03
N ASP A 598 7.35 -35.91 -7.90
CA ASP A 598 7.42 -35.32 -6.57
C ASP A 598 8.84 -34.81 -6.31
N VAL A 599 9.00 -33.52 -6.19
CA VAL A 599 10.28 -32.83 -5.94
C VAL A 599 10.24 -32.01 -4.67
N THR A 600 9.40 -32.41 -3.72
CA THR A 600 9.20 -31.71 -2.43
C THR A 600 10.53 -31.56 -1.68
N PRO A 601 10.90 -30.34 -1.21
CA PRO A 601 12.10 -30.15 -0.41
C PRO A 601 12.10 -31.01 0.86
N PRO A 602 13.13 -31.79 1.15
CA PRO A 602 13.19 -32.68 2.32
C PRO A 602 13.04 -31.95 3.66
N GLY A 603 13.38 -30.67 3.71
CA GLY A 603 13.28 -29.83 4.90
C GLY A 603 11.98 -29.02 5.01
N LEU A 604 11.05 -29.13 4.05
CA LEU A 604 9.75 -28.46 4.12
C LEU A 604 8.86 -29.19 5.12
N PRO A 605 8.35 -28.50 6.16
CA PRO A 605 7.46 -29.14 7.13
C PRO A 605 6.18 -29.67 6.46
N ALA A 606 5.71 -30.83 6.89
CA ALA A 606 4.42 -31.36 6.43
C ALA A 606 3.30 -30.34 6.71
N TRP A 607 2.34 -30.27 5.79
CA TRP A 607 1.17 -29.39 5.90
C TRP A 607 1.50 -27.89 5.80
N ALA A 608 2.71 -27.50 5.36
CA ALA A 608 3.04 -26.14 5.03
C ALA A 608 2.38 -25.77 3.70
N THR A 609 1.70 -24.63 3.61
CA THR A 609 1.16 -24.14 2.35
C THR A 609 2.29 -23.61 1.47
N VAL A 610 2.53 -24.24 0.33
CA VAL A 610 3.42 -23.72 -0.72
C VAL A 610 2.68 -22.57 -1.40
N SER A 611 3.02 -21.33 -1.01
CA SER A 611 2.29 -20.12 -1.42
C SER A 611 2.74 -19.56 -2.75
N THR A 612 4.01 -19.77 -3.14
CA THR A 612 4.56 -19.28 -4.40
C THR A 612 5.68 -20.20 -4.89
N ILE A 613 5.73 -20.39 -6.21
CA ILE A 613 6.89 -20.92 -6.90
C ILE A 613 7.29 -19.92 -7.98
N GLU A 614 8.57 -19.59 -8.06
CA GLU A 614 9.15 -18.71 -9.06
C GLU A 614 10.14 -19.49 -9.92
N ALA A 615 9.81 -19.70 -11.18
CA ALA A 615 10.71 -20.35 -12.14
C ALA A 615 11.68 -19.30 -12.73
N SER A 616 12.97 -19.63 -12.75
CA SER A 616 14.02 -18.68 -13.15
C SER A 616 13.85 -18.15 -14.58
N HIS A 617 14.04 -16.84 -14.74
CA HIS A 617 14.12 -16.18 -16.03
C HIS A 617 15.43 -16.43 -16.79
N PHE A 618 16.43 -17.06 -16.14
CA PHE A 618 17.78 -17.22 -16.70
C PHE A 618 18.21 -18.67 -16.86
N LYS A 619 17.63 -19.62 -16.09
CA LYS A 619 18.07 -21.01 -16.08
C LYS A 619 16.90 -21.97 -15.82
N THR A 620 16.61 -22.84 -16.78
CA THR A 620 15.43 -23.73 -16.77
C THR A 620 15.32 -24.68 -15.58
N GLY A 621 16.44 -25.11 -15.00
CA GLY A 621 16.46 -26.02 -13.84
C GLY A 621 16.41 -25.32 -12.48
N THR A 622 16.39 -23.98 -12.47
CA THR A 622 16.39 -23.19 -11.25
C THR A 622 14.96 -22.72 -10.95
N ALA A 623 14.57 -22.85 -9.68
CA ALA A 623 13.32 -22.29 -9.16
C ALA A 623 13.47 -21.98 -7.67
N TRP A 624 12.69 -20.99 -7.24
CA TRP A 624 12.53 -20.63 -5.83
C TRP A 624 11.13 -20.99 -5.34
N LEU A 625 11.01 -21.18 -4.04
CA LEU A 625 9.76 -21.54 -3.39
C LEU A 625 9.61 -20.74 -2.11
N ALA A 626 8.42 -20.16 -1.91
CA ALA A 626 7.97 -19.65 -0.63
C ALA A 626 6.87 -20.54 -0.07
N ALA A 627 6.96 -20.83 1.24
CA ALA A 627 5.92 -21.56 1.94
C ALA A 627 5.67 -20.95 3.32
N ARG A 628 4.48 -21.21 3.89
CA ARG A 628 4.05 -20.67 5.18
C ARG A 628 3.34 -21.72 6.00
N ARG A 629 3.44 -21.60 7.33
CA ARG A 629 2.79 -22.55 8.25
C ARG A 629 2.19 -21.84 9.48
N TYR A 630 2.08 -20.51 9.47
CA TYR A 630 1.59 -19.72 10.62
C TYR A 630 0.19 -20.14 11.10
N ARG A 631 -0.69 -20.61 10.19
CA ARG A 631 -2.02 -21.15 10.54
C ARG A 631 -1.96 -22.50 11.27
N GLN A 632 -0.77 -22.96 11.60
CA GLN A 632 -0.48 -24.12 12.44
C GLN A 632 0.45 -23.74 13.60
N ASP A 633 0.44 -22.44 13.95
CA ASP A 633 1.23 -21.82 15.02
C ASP A 633 2.76 -21.92 14.83
N ASP A 634 3.20 -21.96 13.56
CA ASP A 634 4.60 -22.00 13.16
C ASP A 634 4.88 -20.80 12.23
N TYR A 635 5.51 -19.78 12.79
CA TYR A 635 5.75 -18.48 12.14
C TYR A 635 7.09 -18.40 11.42
N ALA A 636 7.90 -19.46 11.44
CA ALA A 636 9.20 -19.46 10.80
C ALA A 636 9.13 -19.22 9.28
N PRO A 637 10.11 -18.51 8.69
CA PRO A 637 10.19 -18.34 7.25
C PRO A 637 10.63 -19.64 6.55
N TYR A 638 10.01 -19.89 5.40
CA TYR A 638 10.30 -21.05 4.56
C TYR A 638 10.52 -20.59 3.12
N LEU A 639 11.78 -20.26 2.78
CA LEU A 639 12.23 -19.98 1.42
C LEU A 639 13.25 -21.01 1.01
N TYR A 640 13.12 -21.57 -0.19
CA TYR A 640 14.03 -22.57 -0.74
C TYR A 640 14.40 -22.22 -2.18
N VAL A 641 15.58 -22.70 -2.62
CA VAL A 641 16.05 -22.64 -4.01
C VAL A 641 16.50 -24.02 -4.46
N THR A 642 16.20 -24.33 -5.71
CA THR A 642 16.80 -25.45 -6.45
C THR A 642 17.50 -24.95 -7.71
N HIS A 643 18.54 -25.67 -8.15
CA HIS A 643 19.27 -25.39 -9.40
C HIS A 643 19.27 -26.57 -10.38
N ASP A 644 18.58 -27.67 -10.06
CA ASP A 644 18.64 -28.95 -10.73
C ASP A 644 17.28 -29.64 -10.84
N TYR A 645 16.23 -28.87 -11.14
CA TYR A 645 14.85 -29.37 -11.31
C TYR A 645 14.28 -30.02 -10.04
N GLY A 646 14.64 -29.49 -8.86
CA GLY A 646 14.12 -29.97 -7.59
C GLY A 646 14.76 -31.25 -7.05
N GLN A 647 15.88 -31.73 -7.65
CA GLN A 647 16.61 -32.90 -7.11
C GLN A 647 17.27 -32.56 -5.77
N HIS A 648 17.78 -31.31 -5.64
CA HIS A 648 18.32 -30.77 -4.40
C HIS A 648 17.73 -29.38 -4.12
N TRP A 649 17.45 -29.14 -2.85
CA TRP A 649 16.94 -27.86 -2.37
C TRP A 649 17.81 -27.30 -1.25
N GLN A 650 18.02 -26.00 -1.26
CA GLN A 650 18.69 -25.25 -0.20
C GLN A 650 17.68 -24.30 0.45
N LYS A 651 17.62 -24.27 1.80
CA LYS A 651 16.86 -23.27 2.55
C LYS A 651 17.64 -21.95 2.56
N ILE A 652 16.99 -20.83 2.24
CA ILE A 652 17.59 -19.50 2.00
C ILE A 652 16.87 -18.41 2.81
N VAL A 653 17.02 -18.43 4.11
CA VAL A 653 16.30 -17.53 5.05
C VAL A 653 17.23 -16.65 5.88
N HIS A 654 18.53 -16.66 5.63
CA HIS A 654 19.49 -15.87 6.41
C HIS A 654 19.23 -14.37 6.25
N GLY A 655 19.08 -13.65 7.38
CA GLY A 655 18.69 -12.23 7.41
C GLY A 655 17.19 -11.95 7.56
N LEU A 656 16.33 -12.99 7.47
CA LEU A 656 14.92 -12.88 7.87
C LEU A 656 14.77 -13.18 9.36
N PRO A 657 13.85 -12.50 10.08
CA PRO A 657 13.51 -12.85 11.46
C PRO A 657 12.91 -14.27 11.56
N ASP A 658 13.17 -14.97 12.66
CA ASP A 658 12.72 -16.35 12.87
C ASP A 658 11.18 -16.50 13.01
N ASP A 659 10.47 -15.39 13.29
CA ASP A 659 9.02 -15.33 13.44
C ASP A 659 8.33 -14.56 12.29
N GLU A 660 8.95 -14.56 11.11
CA GLU A 660 8.52 -13.79 9.93
C GLU A 660 8.08 -14.73 8.79
N SER A 661 6.83 -15.17 8.81
CA SER A 661 6.29 -16.06 7.77
C SER A 661 6.40 -15.45 6.38
N SER A 662 6.89 -16.23 5.41
CA SER A 662 7.05 -15.84 4.01
C SER A 662 5.81 -16.16 3.17
N PHE A 663 5.42 -15.26 2.28
CA PHE A 663 4.27 -15.41 1.39
C PHE A 663 4.66 -15.56 -0.08
N VAL A 664 5.64 -14.81 -0.53
CA VAL A 664 6.02 -14.70 -1.94
C VAL A 664 7.52 -14.54 -2.09
N ILE A 665 8.04 -15.07 -3.21
CA ILE A 665 9.39 -14.83 -3.67
C ILE A 665 9.34 -14.56 -5.18
N ARG A 666 10.11 -13.56 -5.66
CA ARG A 666 10.20 -13.20 -7.08
C ARG A 666 11.64 -12.91 -7.46
N GLN A 667 12.04 -13.35 -8.66
CA GLN A 667 13.32 -13.01 -9.27
C GLN A 667 13.17 -11.75 -10.11
N ASP A 668 14.19 -10.88 -10.06
CA ASP A 668 14.29 -9.78 -11.01
C ASP A 668 14.49 -10.32 -12.45
N THR A 669 13.92 -9.62 -13.42
CA THR A 669 13.92 -10.07 -14.83
C THR A 669 15.21 -9.74 -15.58
N ARG A 670 16.13 -8.95 -15.00
CA ARG A 670 17.40 -8.52 -15.63
C ARG A 670 18.63 -8.84 -14.78
N ASP A 671 18.53 -8.91 -13.45
CA ASP A 671 19.63 -9.34 -12.59
C ASP A 671 19.29 -10.71 -11.97
N PRO A 672 20.00 -11.79 -12.36
CA PRO A 672 19.74 -13.14 -11.83
C PRO A 672 19.97 -13.28 -10.32
N ALA A 673 20.74 -12.37 -9.71
CA ALA A 673 21.07 -12.42 -8.29
C ALA A 673 20.10 -11.61 -7.42
N LEU A 674 19.31 -10.70 -8.02
CA LEU A 674 18.36 -9.86 -7.30
C LEU A 674 17.03 -10.59 -7.14
N LEU A 675 16.65 -10.79 -5.87
CA LEU A 675 15.38 -11.42 -5.47
C LEU A 675 14.63 -10.51 -4.52
N PHE A 676 13.30 -10.67 -4.49
CA PHE A 676 12.39 -10.01 -3.57
C PHE A 676 11.56 -11.04 -2.83
N ALA A 677 11.34 -10.84 -1.54
CA ALA A 677 10.48 -11.70 -0.72
C ALA A 677 9.48 -10.86 0.09
N GLY A 678 8.19 -11.19 -0.03
CA GLY A 678 7.12 -10.63 0.78
C GLY A 678 6.82 -11.52 1.99
N THR A 679 6.62 -10.88 3.13
CA THR A 679 6.45 -11.55 4.43
C THR A 679 5.21 -11.03 5.17
N LEU A 680 4.97 -11.54 6.37
CA LEU A 680 3.86 -11.16 7.23
C LEU A 680 3.89 -9.68 7.65
N ARG A 681 5.07 -9.03 7.66
CA ARG A 681 5.23 -7.66 8.18
C ARG A 681 5.89 -6.70 7.19
N GLY A 682 6.26 -7.18 5.98
CA GLY A 682 6.94 -6.30 5.02
C GLY A 682 7.57 -7.02 3.85
N ILE A 683 8.61 -6.40 3.30
CA ILE A 683 9.33 -6.85 2.11
C ILE A 683 10.83 -6.81 2.31
N TYR A 684 11.52 -7.80 1.74
CA TYR A 684 12.97 -7.97 1.79
C TYR A 684 13.53 -8.11 0.37
N ALA A 685 14.79 -7.71 0.20
CA ALA A 685 15.57 -7.92 -1.02
C ALA A 685 16.82 -8.74 -0.72
N SER A 686 17.20 -9.59 -1.68
CA SER A 686 18.49 -10.27 -1.69
C SER A 686 19.24 -9.88 -2.96
N PHE A 687 20.53 -9.63 -2.82
CA PHE A 687 21.42 -9.23 -3.92
C PHE A 687 22.41 -10.35 -4.32
N ASN A 688 22.24 -11.55 -3.77
CA ASN A 688 23.15 -12.68 -3.95
C ASN A 688 22.42 -14.01 -4.18
N GLY A 689 21.22 -13.96 -4.80
CA GLY A 689 20.46 -15.15 -5.16
C GLY A 689 19.73 -15.84 -4.00
N GLY A 690 19.57 -15.13 -2.87
CA GLY A 690 18.84 -15.58 -1.68
C GLY A 690 19.73 -16.02 -0.53
N ASP A 691 21.06 -15.94 -0.66
CA ASP A 691 21.98 -16.31 0.43
C ASP A 691 21.81 -15.38 1.64
N ASP A 692 21.61 -14.06 1.41
CA ASP A 692 21.38 -13.07 2.44
C ASP A 692 20.18 -12.18 2.07
N TRP A 693 19.33 -11.86 3.07
CA TRP A 693 18.19 -10.98 2.93
C TRP A 693 18.35 -9.72 3.77
N GLN A 694 17.91 -8.58 3.26
CA GLN A 694 17.82 -7.32 3.99
C GLN A 694 16.46 -6.64 3.77
N PRO A 695 15.96 -5.84 4.74
CA PRO A 695 14.70 -5.13 4.58
C PRO A 695 14.72 -4.15 3.38
N LEU A 696 13.66 -4.16 2.59
CA LEU A 696 13.36 -3.15 1.58
C LEU A 696 12.11 -2.35 2.00
N GLN A 697 11.94 -2.17 3.31
CA GLN A 697 10.76 -1.54 3.90
C GLN A 697 10.62 -0.08 3.50
N LEU A 698 11.71 0.68 3.51
CA LEU A 698 11.74 2.12 3.18
C LEU A 698 10.64 2.89 3.95
N ASN A 699 9.72 3.51 3.20
CA ASN A 699 8.53 4.19 3.75
C ASN A 699 7.26 3.32 3.73
N LEU A 700 7.34 2.03 3.37
CA LEU A 700 6.20 1.13 3.43
C LEU A 700 5.81 0.89 4.90
N PRO A 701 4.54 1.02 5.29
CA PRO A 701 4.10 0.64 6.64
C PRO A 701 4.27 -0.86 6.88
N HIS A 702 4.32 -1.28 8.15
CA HIS A 702 4.33 -2.69 8.50
C HIS A 702 2.97 -3.31 8.19
N THR A 703 2.90 -4.11 7.15
CA THR A 703 1.71 -4.82 6.65
C THR A 703 2.16 -6.08 5.92
N ALA A 704 1.31 -7.08 5.83
CA ALA A 704 1.64 -8.30 5.11
C ALA A 704 1.73 -8.03 3.60
N VAL A 705 2.88 -8.33 3.01
CA VAL A 705 3.09 -8.29 1.55
C VAL A 705 2.77 -9.68 1.00
N ARG A 706 1.59 -9.81 0.41
CA ARG A 706 1.01 -11.08 -0.05
C ARG A 706 1.53 -11.51 -1.41
N ASP A 707 1.74 -10.56 -2.32
CA ASP A 707 2.30 -10.84 -3.64
C ASP A 707 3.14 -9.67 -4.18
N ILE A 708 4.00 -10.00 -5.13
CA ILE A 708 4.95 -9.09 -5.77
C ILE A 708 4.92 -9.35 -7.28
N ALA A 709 4.92 -8.30 -8.09
CA ALA A 709 5.09 -8.37 -9.54
C ALA A 709 6.21 -7.44 -10.01
N VAL A 710 7.13 -7.97 -10.81
CA VAL A 710 8.20 -7.19 -11.44
C VAL A 710 7.73 -6.73 -12.81
N GLN A 711 7.54 -5.43 -13.00
CA GLN A 711 7.23 -4.86 -14.31
C GLN A 711 8.55 -4.58 -15.07
N ALA A 712 8.87 -5.45 -16.01
CA ALA A 712 10.18 -5.49 -16.67
C ALA A 712 10.47 -4.24 -17.52
N ARG A 713 9.47 -3.69 -18.24
CA ARG A 713 9.60 -2.54 -19.14
C ARG A 713 9.78 -1.23 -18.38
N ALA A 714 9.03 -1.05 -17.31
CA ALA A 714 9.09 0.14 -16.47
C ALA A 714 10.16 0.04 -15.37
N SER A 715 10.85 -1.11 -15.23
CA SER A 715 11.77 -1.37 -14.12
C SER A 715 11.16 -1.04 -12.77
N ALA A 716 9.92 -1.45 -12.57
CA ALA A 716 9.14 -1.17 -11.38
C ALA A 716 8.80 -2.46 -10.62
N LEU A 717 8.61 -2.32 -9.32
CA LEU A 717 8.15 -3.40 -8.45
C LEU A 717 6.79 -3.03 -7.91
N ALA A 718 5.76 -3.82 -8.22
CA ALA A 718 4.42 -3.67 -7.68
C ALA A 718 4.18 -4.69 -6.57
N ILE A 719 3.52 -4.29 -5.48
CA ILE A 719 3.18 -5.19 -4.38
C ILE A 719 1.70 -5.10 -4.00
N ALA A 720 1.13 -6.25 -3.63
CA ALA A 720 -0.17 -6.38 -3.00
C ALA A 720 0.00 -6.50 -1.49
N THR A 721 -0.65 -5.61 -0.73
CA THR A 721 -0.65 -5.67 0.73
C THR A 721 -2.01 -6.12 1.27
N HIS A 722 -2.01 -6.69 2.46
CA HIS A 722 -3.24 -7.20 3.09
C HIS A 722 -3.85 -6.20 4.08
N GLY A 723 -4.03 -4.93 3.66
CA GLY A 723 -4.62 -3.89 4.49
C GLY A 723 -4.18 -2.47 4.17
N ARG A 724 -3.29 -2.30 3.16
CA ARG A 724 -2.77 -0.98 2.76
C ARG A 724 -2.78 -0.77 1.24
N GLY A 725 -3.59 -1.58 0.51
CA GLY A 725 -3.74 -1.44 -0.95
C GLY A 725 -2.52 -1.87 -1.75
N PHE A 726 -2.41 -1.33 -2.97
CA PHE A 726 -1.25 -1.53 -3.85
C PHE A 726 -0.21 -0.43 -3.67
N TRP A 727 1.07 -0.85 -3.75
CA TRP A 727 2.21 0.07 -3.76
C TRP A 727 3.15 -0.25 -4.93
N VAL A 728 3.84 0.78 -5.42
CA VAL A 728 4.82 0.65 -6.50
C VAL A 728 6.14 1.31 -6.10
N LEU A 729 7.24 0.61 -6.31
CA LEU A 729 8.57 1.17 -6.33
C LEU A 729 8.92 1.43 -7.81
N ASP A 730 8.88 2.70 -8.23
CA ASP A 730 8.87 3.09 -9.64
C ASP A 730 10.18 2.86 -10.39
N ASP A 731 11.30 2.75 -9.69
CA ASP A 731 12.62 2.57 -10.30
C ASP A 731 13.49 1.65 -9.45
N ILE A 732 13.72 0.45 -9.93
CA ILE A 732 14.60 -0.55 -9.30
C ILE A 732 15.98 -0.66 -9.96
N GLU A 733 16.31 0.20 -10.92
CA GLU A 733 17.66 0.24 -11.51
C GLU A 733 18.75 0.46 -10.47
N PRO A 734 18.56 1.36 -9.47
CA PRO A 734 19.53 1.52 -8.40
C PRO A 734 19.85 0.21 -7.67
N LEU A 735 18.87 -0.67 -7.47
CA LEU A 735 19.10 -1.97 -6.81
C LEU A 735 19.97 -2.90 -7.65
N ARG A 736 19.89 -2.81 -9.00
CA ARG A 736 20.69 -3.61 -9.94
C ARG A 736 22.14 -3.12 -10.04
N GLU A 737 22.36 -1.80 -9.92
CA GLU A 737 23.70 -1.19 -10.04
C GLU A 737 24.46 -1.10 -8.71
N LEU A 738 23.81 -1.38 -7.57
CA LEU A 738 24.48 -1.45 -6.27
C LEU A 738 25.61 -2.49 -6.31
N SER A 739 26.80 -2.05 -5.90
CA SER A 739 27.97 -2.90 -5.78
C SER A 739 28.95 -2.33 -4.75
N ASN A 740 29.86 -3.17 -4.25
CA ASN A 740 30.93 -2.72 -3.37
C ASN A 740 31.79 -1.62 -4.02
N ALA A 741 32.04 -1.71 -5.33
CA ALA A 741 32.79 -0.71 -6.07
C ALA A 741 32.07 0.64 -6.08
N ALA A 742 30.75 0.64 -6.31
CA ALA A 742 29.93 1.84 -6.26
C ALA A 742 29.93 2.50 -4.88
N LEU A 743 29.83 1.70 -3.80
CA LEU A 743 29.85 2.19 -2.42
C LEU A 743 31.20 2.72 -1.96
N GLN A 744 32.30 2.22 -2.51
CA GLN A 744 33.66 2.68 -2.17
C GLN A 744 34.11 3.89 -2.98
N ALA A 745 33.46 4.20 -4.08
CA ALA A 745 33.73 5.39 -4.88
C ALA A 745 33.38 6.68 -4.12
N ASN A 746 34.11 7.77 -4.34
CA ASN A 746 33.77 9.08 -3.75
C ASN A 746 32.41 9.57 -4.22
N ALA A 747 32.11 9.36 -5.51
CA ALA A 747 30.79 9.50 -6.10
C ALA A 747 30.58 8.39 -7.13
N PHE A 748 29.33 8.01 -7.39
CA PHE A 748 28.95 7.07 -8.42
C PHE A 748 27.61 7.51 -9.02
N LEU A 749 27.57 7.72 -10.33
CA LEU A 749 26.35 8.06 -11.07
C LEU A 749 25.74 6.80 -11.64
N MET A 750 24.49 6.50 -11.27
CA MET A 750 23.71 5.40 -11.82
C MET A 750 23.12 5.75 -13.18
N THR A 751 22.79 4.76 -13.98
CA THR A 751 22.18 4.96 -15.30
C THR A 751 20.69 5.29 -15.12
N PRO A 752 20.22 6.47 -15.55
CA PRO A 752 18.80 6.78 -15.49
C PRO A 752 18.01 5.86 -16.42
N GLN A 753 16.86 5.38 -15.96
CA GLN A 753 15.94 4.66 -16.83
C GLN A 753 15.33 5.59 -17.90
N THR A 754 14.72 4.98 -18.93
CA THR A 754 13.96 5.72 -19.94
C THR A 754 12.81 6.49 -19.28
N ALA A 755 12.80 7.80 -19.46
CA ALA A 755 11.70 8.66 -19.01
C ALA A 755 10.65 8.83 -20.12
N TRP A 756 9.45 9.19 -19.73
CA TRP A 756 8.34 9.40 -20.65
C TRP A 756 7.91 10.86 -20.66
N LEU A 757 7.84 11.43 -21.84
CA LEU A 757 7.27 12.76 -22.03
C LEU A 757 5.74 12.63 -22.03
N THR A 758 5.12 12.87 -20.85
CA THR A 758 3.68 12.77 -20.64
C THR A 758 3.06 14.13 -20.38
N ASP A 759 1.80 14.30 -20.73
CA ASP A 759 0.97 15.38 -20.22
C ASP A 759 0.60 15.11 -18.75
N GLY A 760 0.10 16.14 -18.06
CA GLY A 760 -0.29 16.07 -16.66
C GLY A 760 0.78 16.62 -15.70
N GLN A 761 0.32 17.17 -14.61
CA GLN A 761 1.14 17.66 -13.52
C GLN A 761 1.03 16.70 -12.33
N GLN A 762 2.04 16.69 -11.50
CA GLN A 762 1.94 16.04 -10.21
C GLN A 762 1.37 17.06 -9.23
N ASP A 763 0.20 16.78 -8.66
CA ASP A 763 -0.29 17.57 -7.53
C ASP A 763 0.39 17.06 -6.24
N PRO A 764 1.20 17.87 -5.55
CA PRO A 764 1.80 17.49 -4.28
C PRO A 764 0.74 17.21 -3.19
N ASP A 765 -0.46 17.71 -3.35
CA ASP A 765 -1.58 17.56 -2.42
C ASP A 765 -2.56 16.44 -2.84
N ALA A 766 -2.23 15.62 -3.83
CA ALA A 766 -3.10 14.52 -4.32
C ALA A 766 -3.63 13.62 -3.19
N ALA A 767 -2.84 13.39 -2.15
CA ALA A 767 -3.26 12.64 -0.97
C ALA A 767 -4.45 13.28 -0.22
N ARG A 768 -4.63 14.61 -0.30
CA ARG A 768 -5.78 15.32 0.29
C ARG A 768 -7.09 15.07 -0.47
N TYR A 769 -6.99 14.59 -1.72
CA TYR A 769 -8.14 14.26 -2.55
C TYR A 769 -8.46 12.76 -2.55
N HIS A 770 -7.87 12.00 -1.59
CA HIS A 770 -8.00 10.55 -1.51
C HIS A 770 -7.63 9.84 -2.81
N SER A 771 -6.59 10.35 -3.48
CA SER A 771 -6.06 9.84 -4.74
C SER A 771 -4.70 9.19 -4.53
N GLY A 772 -4.42 8.14 -5.30
CA GLY A 772 -3.09 7.55 -5.36
C GLY A 772 -2.08 8.51 -5.98
N LEU A 773 -0.82 8.37 -5.59
CA LEU A 773 0.24 9.25 -6.06
C LEU A 773 0.66 8.87 -7.49
N ASN A 774 0.94 9.86 -8.33
CA ASN A 774 1.63 9.68 -9.60
C ASN A 774 3.15 9.53 -9.39
N PRO A 775 3.88 8.84 -10.29
CA PRO A 775 5.33 8.87 -10.28
C PRO A 775 5.81 10.28 -10.65
N PRO A 776 7.03 10.67 -10.27
CA PRO A 776 7.59 11.96 -10.63
C PRO A 776 7.55 12.20 -12.15
N ASN A 777 7.15 13.41 -12.57
CA ASN A 777 7.14 13.78 -13.98
C ASN A 777 8.48 14.36 -14.40
N GLY A 778 9.42 13.49 -14.80
CA GLY A 778 10.77 13.89 -15.14
C GLY A 778 11.70 12.68 -15.24
N VAL A 779 12.99 12.97 -15.37
CA VAL A 779 14.07 11.97 -15.39
C VAL A 779 14.60 11.82 -13.97
N SER A 780 14.39 10.66 -13.35
CA SER A 780 15.01 10.33 -12.07
C SER A 780 16.50 10.01 -12.27
N VAL A 781 17.35 10.78 -11.61
CA VAL A 781 18.81 10.60 -11.63
C VAL A 781 19.24 10.18 -10.23
N PHE A 782 19.75 8.95 -10.11
CA PHE A 782 20.29 8.44 -8.86
C PHE A 782 21.81 8.51 -8.84
N TYR A 783 22.38 8.87 -7.70
CA TYR A 783 23.81 8.89 -7.48
C TYR A 783 24.17 8.61 -6.03
N LEU A 784 25.26 7.90 -5.83
CA LEU A 784 25.86 7.64 -4.52
C LEU A 784 26.94 8.68 -4.22
N LEU A 785 26.97 9.17 -3.00
CA LEU A 785 28.05 10.00 -2.47
C LEU A 785 28.62 9.35 -1.22
N ARG A 786 29.94 9.28 -1.13
CA ARG A 786 30.61 8.81 0.08
C ARG A 786 30.55 9.85 1.19
N GLN A 787 30.66 11.12 0.83
CA GLN A 787 30.59 12.29 1.73
C GLN A 787 29.72 13.37 1.10
N ALA A 788 29.16 14.26 1.93
CA ALA A 788 28.47 15.44 1.43
C ALA A 788 29.49 16.41 0.82
N PRO A 789 29.18 17.06 -0.32
CA PRO A 789 30.00 18.13 -0.87
C PRO A 789 30.01 19.34 0.06
N ASP A 790 31.06 20.14 0.00
CA ASP A 790 31.17 21.46 0.64
C ASP A 790 31.19 22.59 -0.39
N ASP A 791 31.28 23.83 0.07
CA ASP A 791 31.32 25.00 -0.84
C ASP A 791 32.59 25.07 -1.69
N ALA A 792 33.68 24.42 -1.25
CA ALA A 792 34.96 24.40 -2.01
C ALA A 792 34.94 23.32 -3.12
N THR A 793 34.15 22.25 -2.89
CA THR A 793 34.01 21.12 -3.82
C THR A 793 32.54 20.88 -4.20
N PRO A 794 31.94 21.82 -4.96
CA PRO A 794 30.51 21.74 -5.29
C PRO A 794 30.21 20.57 -6.21
N LEU A 795 29.09 19.92 -5.94
CA LEU A 795 28.51 18.91 -6.79
C LEU A 795 27.65 19.57 -7.87
N SER A 796 27.76 19.13 -9.12
CA SER A 796 26.86 19.56 -10.18
C SER A 796 26.31 18.42 -11.03
N LEU A 797 25.07 18.58 -11.51
CA LEU A 797 24.43 17.76 -12.53
C LEU A 797 24.21 18.62 -13.78
N SER A 798 24.74 18.20 -14.93
CA SER A 798 24.56 18.86 -16.21
C SER A 798 23.84 17.95 -17.19
N PHE A 799 22.81 18.45 -17.84
CA PHE A 799 22.02 17.74 -18.84
C PHE A 799 22.34 18.28 -20.24
N THR A 800 22.64 17.38 -21.17
CA THR A 800 22.96 17.75 -22.55
C THR A 800 22.18 16.92 -23.55
N ASP A 801 21.95 17.48 -24.74
CA ASP A 801 21.43 16.71 -25.86
C ASP A 801 22.51 15.79 -26.47
N SER A 802 22.14 14.97 -27.46
CA SER A 802 23.05 14.04 -28.14
C SER A 802 24.20 14.72 -28.90
N ARG A 803 24.14 16.04 -29.09
CA ARG A 803 25.19 16.86 -29.74
C ARG A 803 26.07 17.56 -28.72
N GLY A 804 25.84 17.34 -27.41
CA GLY A 804 26.57 17.97 -26.31
C GLY A 804 26.12 19.40 -25.98
N LYS A 805 25.02 19.89 -26.56
CA LYS A 805 24.44 21.18 -26.17
C LYS A 805 23.88 21.12 -24.76
N LEU A 806 24.31 22.06 -23.91
CA LEU A 806 23.79 22.16 -22.53
C LEU A 806 22.32 22.57 -22.56
N LEU A 807 21.51 21.83 -21.77
CA LEU A 807 20.07 22.05 -21.58
C LEU A 807 19.76 22.61 -20.19
N ALA A 808 20.39 22.06 -19.16
CA ALA A 808 20.27 22.52 -17.78
C ALA A 808 21.49 22.13 -16.96
N ARG A 809 21.81 22.94 -15.93
CA ARG A 809 22.86 22.65 -14.95
C ARG A 809 22.38 23.02 -13.57
N TYR A 810 22.51 22.07 -12.64
CA TYR A 810 22.18 22.26 -11.22
C TYR A 810 23.45 22.12 -10.39
N SER A 811 23.59 22.93 -9.32
CA SER A 811 24.78 22.89 -8.46
C SER A 811 24.45 23.04 -7.00
N SER A 812 25.19 22.36 -6.13
CA SER A 812 25.00 22.41 -4.67
C SER A 812 25.34 23.78 -4.07
N ASN A 813 26.17 24.58 -4.73
CA ASN A 813 26.54 25.93 -4.30
C ASN A 813 25.76 27.04 -5.03
N ALA A 814 24.80 26.71 -5.91
CA ALA A 814 23.93 27.69 -6.52
C ALA A 814 23.09 28.44 -5.50
N ALA A 815 22.75 29.70 -5.74
CA ALA A 815 21.88 30.47 -4.87
C ALA A 815 20.52 29.78 -4.70
N LYS A 816 19.92 29.80 -3.50
CA LYS A 816 18.60 29.19 -3.24
C LYS A 816 17.51 29.78 -4.13
N SER A 817 17.62 31.08 -4.43
CA SER A 817 16.70 31.80 -5.32
C SER A 817 16.88 31.48 -6.81
N SER A 818 17.90 30.73 -7.22
CA SER A 818 18.19 30.47 -8.63
C SER A 818 17.38 29.37 -9.28
N GLY A 819 16.60 28.56 -8.54
CA GLY A 819 15.94 27.34 -9.04
C GLY A 819 16.89 26.27 -9.60
N MET A 820 18.19 26.58 -9.65
CA MET A 820 19.24 25.70 -10.19
C MET A 820 20.07 25.06 -9.06
N ARG A 821 19.55 25.13 -7.82
CA ARG A 821 20.21 24.54 -6.67
C ARG A 821 19.96 23.05 -6.60
N LEU A 822 21.03 22.31 -6.37
CA LEU A 822 20.99 20.89 -6.10
C LEU A 822 20.92 20.66 -4.57
N ASP A 823 19.71 20.53 -4.02
CA ASP A 823 19.49 20.40 -2.57
C ASP A 823 19.70 18.98 -2.03
N VAL A 824 19.81 17.97 -2.90
CA VAL A 824 20.02 16.56 -2.57
C VAL A 824 21.50 16.18 -2.73
N ALA A 825 22.28 16.39 -1.69
CA ALA A 825 23.70 16.10 -1.68
C ALA A 825 24.14 15.57 -0.31
N LYS A 826 23.64 14.36 0.07
CA LYS A 826 23.92 13.71 1.35
C LYS A 826 24.74 12.44 1.15
N PRO A 827 25.55 11.96 2.14
CA PRO A 827 26.20 10.67 2.06
C PRO A 827 25.22 9.54 1.82
N GLY A 828 25.51 8.57 0.93
CA GLY A 828 24.63 7.49 0.48
C GLY A 828 23.89 7.80 -0.81
N LEU A 829 22.79 7.10 -1.09
CA LEU A 829 22.00 7.27 -2.30
C LEU A 829 21.21 8.58 -2.27
N ASN A 830 21.26 9.31 -3.36
CA ASN A 830 20.50 10.53 -3.61
C ASN A 830 19.67 10.38 -4.88
N ARG A 831 18.55 11.07 -4.97
CA ARG A 831 17.71 11.17 -6.17
C ARG A 831 17.49 12.64 -6.52
N PHE A 832 17.73 12.98 -7.75
CA PHE A 832 17.36 14.25 -8.37
C PHE A 832 16.36 13.95 -9.51
N VAL A 833 15.33 14.75 -9.67
CA VAL A 833 14.38 14.64 -10.78
C VAL A 833 14.56 15.86 -11.69
N TRP A 834 15.05 15.63 -12.92
CA TRP A 834 15.07 16.67 -13.93
C TRP A 834 13.70 16.76 -14.61
N ASP A 835 13.13 17.94 -14.65
CA ASP A 835 11.80 18.23 -15.21
C ASP A 835 11.75 18.20 -16.76
N MET A 836 12.80 17.75 -17.40
CA MET A 836 12.97 17.67 -18.85
C MET A 836 12.90 19.05 -19.55
N ARG A 837 13.19 20.13 -18.82
CA ARG A 837 13.12 21.48 -19.36
C ARG A 837 14.49 22.03 -19.75
N TYR A 838 14.46 22.89 -20.76
CA TYR A 838 15.59 23.77 -21.07
C TYR A 838 15.64 24.92 -20.07
N HIS A 839 16.82 25.21 -19.54
CA HIS A 839 17.09 26.38 -18.72
C HIS A 839 18.08 27.28 -19.42
N ALA A 840 17.73 28.55 -19.60
CA ALA A 840 18.65 29.54 -20.18
C ALA A 840 19.76 29.87 -19.19
N ASP A 841 21.00 30.00 -19.69
CA ASP A 841 22.15 30.42 -18.89
C ASP A 841 22.17 31.97 -18.82
N VAL A 842 21.25 32.53 -18.06
CA VAL A 842 21.12 33.98 -17.87
C VAL A 842 20.92 34.29 -16.38
N THR A 843 21.50 35.44 -15.95
CA THR A 843 21.27 35.93 -14.58
C THR A 843 20.16 36.96 -14.64
N LEU A 844 18.97 36.57 -14.17
CA LEU A 844 17.79 37.42 -14.03
C LEU A 844 17.54 37.74 -12.55
N GLN A 845 16.67 38.70 -12.30
CA GLN A 845 16.19 38.97 -10.92
C GLN A 845 15.42 37.74 -10.40
N PRO A 846 15.32 37.54 -9.07
CA PRO A 846 14.65 36.39 -8.52
C PRO A 846 13.21 36.19 -9.02
N ASP A 847 12.47 37.28 -9.22
CA ASP A 847 11.05 37.23 -9.66
C ASP A 847 10.92 36.92 -11.17
N GLU A 848 12.00 37.07 -11.96
CA GLU A 848 12.03 36.77 -13.39
C GLU A 848 12.55 35.36 -13.72
N GLN A 849 12.81 34.57 -12.73
CA GLN A 849 13.39 33.23 -12.89
C GLN A 849 12.48 32.28 -13.70
N VAL A 850 11.15 32.47 -13.63
CA VAL A 850 10.17 31.73 -14.43
C VAL A 850 10.44 31.89 -15.93
N VAL A 851 10.90 33.07 -16.36
CA VAL A 851 11.26 33.37 -17.76
C VAL A 851 12.49 32.58 -18.23
N ALA A 852 13.42 32.28 -17.34
CA ALA A 852 14.60 31.46 -17.65
C ALA A 852 14.29 29.99 -17.84
N THR A 853 13.15 29.49 -17.28
CA THR A 853 12.70 28.12 -17.41
C THR A 853 11.94 27.95 -18.72
N GLY A 854 12.52 27.20 -19.65
CA GLY A 854 11.97 27.02 -21.00
C GLY A 854 11.10 25.76 -21.16
N PRO A 855 10.83 25.41 -22.42
CA PRO A 855 9.99 24.27 -22.76
C PRO A 855 10.61 22.93 -22.37
N ARG A 856 9.77 21.91 -22.21
CA ARG A 856 10.22 20.52 -22.15
C ARG A 856 10.84 20.11 -23.46
N VAL A 857 11.95 19.36 -23.37
CA VAL A 857 12.69 18.85 -24.52
C VAL A 857 11.87 17.83 -25.31
N VAL A 858 12.26 17.56 -26.53
CA VAL A 858 11.60 16.56 -27.39
C VAL A 858 12.06 15.14 -27.05
N PRO A 859 11.31 14.09 -27.42
CA PRO A 859 11.78 12.71 -27.32
C PRO A 859 13.11 12.51 -28.05
N GLY A 860 14.02 11.76 -27.42
CA GLY A 860 15.36 11.53 -27.98
C GLY A 860 16.36 11.01 -26.94
N THR A 861 17.63 10.96 -27.34
CA THR A 861 18.73 10.51 -26.47
C THR A 861 19.46 11.72 -25.88
N TYR A 862 19.68 11.65 -24.57
CA TYR A 862 20.26 12.69 -23.74
C TYR A 862 21.38 12.14 -22.86
N GLN A 863 22.15 13.02 -22.27
CA GLN A 863 23.21 12.68 -21.33
C GLN A 863 23.07 13.48 -20.04
N VAL A 864 23.35 12.84 -18.90
CA VAL A 864 23.57 13.51 -17.63
C VAL A 864 25.00 13.30 -17.19
N THR A 865 25.64 14.38 -16.73
CA THR A 865 27.00 14.35 -16.19
C THR A 865 27.00 14.83 -14.75
N LEU A 866 27.43 13.97 -13.84
CA LEU A 866 27.72 14.31 -12.45
C LEU A 866 29.17 14.77 -12.36
N SER A 867 29.39 15.94 -11.80
CA SER A 867 30.73 16.50 -11.59
C SER A 867 30.96 16.88 -10.13
N ILE A 868 32.05 16.40 -9.56
CA ILE A 868 32.55 16.75 -8.24
C ILE A 868 34.08 16.78 -8.30
N ASP A 869 34.72 17.87 -7.89
CA ASP A 869 36.13 18.12 -8.11
C ASP A 869 36.52 17.92 -9.60
N ASP A 870 37.60 17.18 -9.85
CA ASP A 870 38.07 16.80 -11.18
C ASP A 870 37.41 15.54 -11.74
N GLN A 871 36.42 14.97 -11.01
CA GLN A 871 35.71 13.76 -11.45
C GLN A 871 34.47 14.12 -12.25
N HIS A 872 34.34 13.53 -13.43
CA HIS A 872 33.16 13.67 -14.29
C HIS A 872 32.66 12.29 -14.70
N MET A 873 31.38 12.00 -14.38
CA MET A 873 30.75 10.75 -14.73
C MET A 873 29.55 11.04 -15.61
N THR A 874 29.52 10.47 -16.81
CA THR A 874 28.42 10.66 -17.76
C THR A 874 27.64 9.38 -17.98
N ARG A 875 26.29 9.49 -18.02
CA ARG A 875 25.36 8.44 -18.40
C ARG A 875 24.45 8.93 -19.50
N THR A 876 24.14 8.01 -20.43
CA THR A 876 23.19 8.25 -21.51
C THR A 876 21.84 7.65 -21.15
N PHE A 877 20.76 8.35 -21.46
CA PHE A 877 19.39 7.90 -21.23
C PHE A 877 18.48 8.38 -22.37
N ASN A 878 17.27 7.81 -22.44
CA ASN A 878 16.27 8.19 -23.42
C ASN A 878 15.08 8.88 -22.77
N ILE A 879 14.47 9.78 -23.52
CA ILE A 879 13.13 10.31 -23.27
C ILE A 879 12.27 9.82 -24.41
N ASP A 880 11.25 9.01 -24.09
CA ASP A 880 10.31 8.49 -25.07
C ASP A 880 9.01 9.30 -25.07
N LYS A 881 8.32 9.30 -26.21
CA LYS A 881 7.01 9.91 -26.36
C LYS A 881 5.95 9.00 -25.72
N ASP A 882 5.01 9.59 -24.96
CA ASP A 882 3.80 8.87 -24.52
C ASP A 882 3.12 8.23 -25.77
N PRO A 883 2.95 6.91 -25.82
CA PRO A 883 2.38 6.23 -26.98
C PRO A 883 0.91 6.62 -27.23
N ARG A 884 0.21 7.13 -26.23
CA ARG A 884 -1.17 7.60 -26.34
C ARG A 884 -1.27 8.97 -27.01
N ASN A 885 -0.20 9.75 -26.98
CA ASN A 885 -0.17 11.08 -27.59
C ASN A 885 -0.11 10.95 -29.14
N PRO A 886 -1.05 11.57 -29.90
CA PRO A 886 -1.12 11.41 -31.35
C PRO A 886 -0.05 12.22 -32.12
N SER A 887 0.69 13.13 -31.46
CA SER A 887 1.64 14.03 -32.13
C SER A 887 2.78 13.29 -32.79
N THR A 888 3.15 13.74 -33.94
CA THR A 888 4.36 13.29 -34.65
C THR A 888 5.62 13.92 -34.04
N PRO A 889 6.82 13.34 -34.27
CA PRO A 889 8.08 13.98 -33.86
C PRO A 889 8.23 15.42 -34.40
N ALA A 890 7.75 15.69 -35.62
CA ALA A 890 7.78 17.03 -36.23
C ALA A 890 6.85 18.02 -35.53
N ASP A 891 5.71 17.57 -35.00
CA ASP A 891 4.80 18.43 -34.22
C ASP A 891 5.44 18.83 -32.89
N LEU A 892 6.06 17.88 -32.19
CA LEU A 892 6.76 18.13 -30.93
C LEU A 892 7.97 19.05 -31.12
N GLU A 893 8.72 18.86 -32.20
CA GLU A 893 9.83 19.75 -32.57
C GLU A 893 9.34 21.17 -32.89
N ALA A 894 8.28 21.33 -33.68
CA ALA A 894 7.71 22.63 -34.00
C ALA A 894 7.23 23.37 -32.72
N ARG A 895 6.64 22.63 -31.77
CA ARG A 895 6.24 23.17 -30.46
C ARG A 895 7.46 23.62 -29.66
N TYR A 896 8.46 22.75 -29.54
CA TYR A 896 9.70 23.06 -28.82
C TYR A 896 10.37 24.33 -29.36
N LEU A 897 10.51 24.45 -30.70
CA LEU A 897 11.13 25.61 -31.33
C LEU A 897 10.32 26.89 -31.07
N LEU A 898 9.00 26.87 -31.23
CA LEU A 898 8.16 28.03 -30.94
C LEU A 898 8.31 28.51 -29.50
N LEU A 899 8.23 27.60 -28.53
CA LEU A 899 8.36 27.94 -27.12
C LEU A 899 9.77 28.41 -26.76
N ARG A 900 10.81 27.92 -27.44
CA ARG A 900 12.18 28.41 -27.32
C ARG A 900 12.30 29.85 -27.84
N ASP A 901 11.73 30.12 -29.02
CA ASP A 901 11.77 31.46 -29.60
C ASP A 901 11.01 32.46 -28.72
N ILE A 902 9.85 32.06 -28.14
CA ILE A 902 9.11 32.89 -27.20
C ILE A 902 9.93 33.16 -25.93
N GLN A 903 10.56 32.13 -25.35
CA GLN A 903 11.45 32.26 -24.19
C GLN A 903 12.61 33.27 -24.47
N ASP A 904 13.26 33.14 -25.63
CA ASP A 904 14.33 34.04 -26.01
C ASP A 904 13.85 35.51 -26.11
N ASP A 905 12.63 35.74 -26.58
CA ASP A 905 12.06 37.08 -26.64
C ASP A 905 11.64 37.58 -25.24
N GLN A 906 11.09 36.73 -24.36
CA GLN A 906 10.81 37.06 -22.97
C GLN A 906 12.06 37.43 -22.17
N ILE A 907 13.19 36.72 -22.39
CA ILE A 907 14.49 37.06 -21.76
C ILE A 907 14.98 38.43 -22.24
N LYS A 908 14.82 38.72 -23.54
CA LYS A 908 15.18 40.06 -24.07
C LYS A 908 14.34 41.16 -23.43
N ILE A 909 13.03 40.92 -23.24
CA ILE A 909 12.15 41.90 -22.59
C ILE A 909 12.56 42.11 -21.13
N ALA A 910 12.78 41.05 -20.36
CA ALA A 910 13.24 41.14 -18.97
C ALA A 910 14.57 41.89 -18.86
N THR A 911 15.55 41.59 -19.73
CA THR A 911 16.82 42.31 -19.79
C THR A 911 16.65 43.78 -20.14
N THR A 912 15.69 44.09 -21.03
CA THR A 912 15.38 45.49 -21.42
C THR A 912 14.74 46.24 -20.24
N LEU A 913 13.86 45.61 -19.47
CA LEU A 913 13.25 46.21 -18.27
C LEU A 913 14.31 46.49 -17.20
N GLN A 914 15.24 45.58 -16.93
CA GLN A 914 16.37 45.79 -16.01
C GLN A 914 17.25 46.98 -16.47
N HIS A 915 17.49 47.09 -17.79
CA HIS A 915 18.23 48.18 -18.35
C HIS A 915 17.51 49.54 -18.19
N ILE A 916 16.17 49.57 -18.41
CA ILE A 916 15.33 50.75 -18.17
C ILE A 916 15.46 51.21 -16.72
N ASP A 917 15.45 50.31 -15.76
CA ASP A 917 15.56 50.64 -14.33
C ASP A 917 16.91 51.25 -13.97
N VAL A 918 17.99 50.73 -14.55
CA VAL A 918 19.31 51.31 -14.40
C VAL A 918 19.33 52.76 -14.97
N LEU A 919 18.79 52.96 -16.18
CA LEU A 919 18.68 54.28 -16.80
C LEU A 919 17.85 55.24 -15.95
N ARG A 920 16.70 54.76 -15.47
CA ARG A 920 15.79 55.50 -14.62
C ARG A 920 16.46 56.01 -13.34
N SER A 921 17.15 55.11 -12.65
CA SER A 921 17.91 55.40 -11.43
C SER A 921 19.02 56.42 -11.67
N ARG A 922 19.69 56.38 -12.84
CA ARG A 922 20.71 57.34 -13.24
C ARG A 922 20.12 58.70 -13.58
N LEU A 923 19.04 58.75 -14.37
CA LEU A 923 18.36 60.00 -14.74
C LEU A 923 17.74 60.70 -13.50
N ALA A 924 17.19 59.97 -12.55
CA ALA A 924 16.68 60.54 -11.30
C ALA A 924 17.77 61.25 -10.48
N LYS A 925 18.97 60.66 -10.43
CA LYS A 925 20.16 61.29 -9.81
C LYS A 925 20.58 62.54 -10.55
N LEU A 926 20.60 62.52 -11.89
CA LEU A 926 20.92 63.67 -12.71
C LEU A 926 19.88 64.81 -12.56
N GLN A 927 18.59 64.47 -12.51
CA GLN A 927 17.49 65.39 -12.31
C GLN A 927 17.63 66.13 -10.96
N SER A 928 17.99 65.45 -9.89
CA SER A 928 18.21 66.02 -8.57
C SER A 928 19.40 67.01 -8.51
N SER A 929 20.39 66.80 -9.39
CA SER A 929 21.60 67.66 -9.48
C SER A 929 21.56 68.72 -10.56
N ALA A 930 20.60 68.71 -11.46
CA ALA A 930 20.48 69.66 -12.57
C ALA A 930 20.16 71.07 -12.06
N SER A 931 20.95 72.06 -12.50
CA SER A 931 20.84 73.48 -12.04
C SER A 931 19.89 74.29 -12.90
N ASP A 932 19.65 73.94 -14.15
CA ASP A 932 18.81 74.71 -15.08
C ASP A 932 17.47 74.01 -15.40
N VAL A 933 16.48 74.82 -15.76
CA VAL A 933 15.09 74.34 -15.98
C VAL A 933 15.02 73.45 -17.23
N ALA A 934 15.75 73.80 -18.31
CA ALA A 934 15.69 73.08 -19.57
C ALA A 934 16.23 71.65 -19.45
N SER A 935 17.30 71.42 -18.67
CA SER A 935 17.84 70.10 -18.41
C SER A 935 16.88 69.28 -17.56
N ARG A 936 16.22 69.86 -16.56
CA ARG A 936 15.19 69.16 -15.77
C ARG A 936 13.99 68.72 -16.61
N GLU A 937 13.52 69.59 -17.51
CA GLU A 937 12.42 69.30 -18.42
C GLU A 937 12.75 68.14 -19.39
N ARG A 938 13.95 68.13 -19.97
CA ARG A 938 14.42 67.03 -20.82
C ARG A 938 14.48 65.72 -20.05
N ILE A 939 15.07 65.75 -18.86
CA ILE A 939 15.18 64.55 -18.03
C ILE A 939 13.77 64.05 -17.65
N THR A 940 12.83 64.92 -17.28
CA THR A 940 11.46 64.58 -16.98
C THR A 940 10.76 63.91 -18.18
N ARG A 941 11.00 64.44 -19.40
CA ARG A 941 10.48 63.79 -20.62
C ARG A 941 11.04 62.36 -20.81
N TRP A 942 12.36 62.21 -20.71
CA TRP A 942 12.97 60.85 -20.85
C TRP A 942 12.49 59.88 -19.81
N LEU A 943 12.30 60.28 -18.54
CA LEU A 943 11.74 59.45 -17.51
C LEU A 943 10.29 59.04 -17.85
N SER A 944 9.47 59.98 -18.33
CA SER A 944 8.11 59.66 -18.76
C SER A 944 8.04 58.74 -19.98
N GLU A 945 8.96 58.89 -20.94
CA GLU A 945 9.07 58.00 -22.09
C GLU A 945 9.53 56.58 -21.68
N LEU A 946 10.47 56.45 -20.71
CA LEU A 946 10.88 55.17 -20.16
C LEU A 946 9.73 54.49 -19.41
N ASP A 947 8.91 55.25 -18.68
CA ASP A 947 7.73 54.74 -18.00
C ASP A 947 6.69 54.17 -18.99
N GLN A 948 6.50 54.85 -20.12
CA GLN A 948 5.60 54.38 -21.19
C GLN A 948 6.13 53.11 -21.87
N ILE A 949 7.45 52.99 -22.09
CA ILE A 949 8.04 51.78 -22.64
C ILE A 949 7.92 50.63 -21.65
N SER A 950 8.20 50.89 -20.36
CA SER A 950 8.07 49.87 -19.31
C SER A 950 6.65 49.33 -19.21
N ALA A 951 5.64 50.24 -19.16
CA ALA A 951 4.23 49.83 -19.10
C ALA A 951 3.74 49.08 -20.37
N ALA A 952 4.35 49.33 -21.53
CA ALA A 952 4.07 48.55 -22.75
C ALA A 952 4.71 47.15 -22.71
N LEU A 953 5.81 46.98 -22.01
CA LEU A 953 6.56 45.72 -21.91
C LEU A 953 5.96 44.80 -20.85
N GLU A 954 5.60 45.32 -19.67
CA GLU A 954 5.14 44.57 -18.52
C GLU A 954 4.02 45.33 -17.80
N GLU A 955 3.03 44.59 -17.28
CA GLU A 955 1.99 45.17 -16.45
C GLU A 955 2.59 45.72 -15.15
N PRO A 956 2.24 46.94 -14.74
CA PRO A 956 2.74 47.52 -13.50
C PRO A 956 2.38 46.67 -12.29
N ALA A 957 3.35 46.41 -11.42
CA ALA A 957 3.13 45.65 -10.19
C ALA A 957 2.03 46.27 -9.32
N SER A 958 1.12 45.46 -8.80
CA SER A 958 0.03 45.86 -7.94
C SER A 958 -0.23 44.84 -6.84
N ASP A 959 -0.62 45.35 -5.66
CA ASP A 959 -1.04 44.49 -4.54
C ASP A 959 -2.48 43.95 -4.69
N ALA A 960 -3.23 44.43 -5.70
CA ALA A 960 -4.60 43.99 -5.97
C ALA A 960 -4.69 42.91 -7.02
N TYR A 961 -5.23 41.74 -6.65
CA TYR A 961 -5.36 40.57 -7.51
C TYR A 961 -6.08 40.81 -8.85
N LEU A 962 -7.03 41.72 -8.89
CA LEU A 962 -7.84 42.01 -10.09
C LEU A 962 -7.44 43.32 -10.80
N VAL A 963 -6.27 43.90 -10.52
CA VAL A 963 -5.84 45.16 -11.16
C VAL A 963 -5.64 44.98 -12.68
N GLY A 964 -5.26 43.83 -13.13
CA GLY A 964 -5.13 43.54 -14.55
C GLY A 964 -6.43 43.73 -15.37
N LEU A 965 -7.59 43.77 -14.72
CA LEU A 965 -8.85 44.15 -15.37
C LEU A 965 -8.98 45.64 -15.65
N GLN A 966 -8.10 46.46 -15.08
CA GLN A 966 -8.15 47.93 -15.16
C GLN A 966 -7.01 48.52 -16.01
N GLN A 967 -6.02 47.70 -16.37
CA GLN A 967 -4.85 48.13 -17.13
C GLN A 967 -4.56 47.17 -18.27
N PRO A 968 -4.07 47.64 -19.43
CA PRO A 968 -3.65 46.73 -20.51
C PRO A 968 -2.45 45.89 -20.08
N SER A 969 -2.52 44.61 -20.34
CA SER A 969 -1.39 43.69 -20.15
C SER A 969 -0.21 44.06 -21.05
N GLY A 970 1.01 44.02 -20.53
CA GLY A 970 2.22 44.24 -21.25
C GLY A 970 2.55 43.10 -22.26
N ILE A 971 3.57 43.30 -23.06
CA ILE A 971 4.02 42.31 -24.05
C ILE A 971 4.50 41.05 -23.36
N GLN A 972 5.18 41.16 -22.20
CA GLN A 972 5.66 40.03 -21.37
C GLN A 972 4.50 39.15 -20.93
N ASP A 973 3.42 39.74 -20.40
CA ASP A 973 2.24 39.02 -19.88
C ASP A 973 1.48 38.33 -21.02
N ARG A 974 1.32 39.00 -22.15
CA ARG A 974 0.67 38.45 -23.35
C ARG A 974 1.49 37.30 -23.95
N LEU A 975 2.84 37.36 -23.91
CA LEU A 975 3.70 36.24 -24.30
C LEU A 975 3.57 35.07 -23.31
N GLY A 976 3.38 35.35 -22.00
CA GLY A 976 3.07 34.34 -20.99
C GLY A 976 1.80 33.55 -21.35
N THR A 977 0.74 34.23 -21.82
CA THR A 977 -0.48 33.59 -22.30
C THR A 977 -0.22 32.68 -23.50
N VAL A 978 0.62 33.09 -24.47
CA VAL A 978 0.99 32.26 -25.63
C VAL A 978 1.84 31.04 -25.16
N THR A 979 2.76 31.26 -24.21
CA THR A 979 3.57 30.20 -23.62
C THR A 979 2.68 29.15 -22.95
N PHE A 980 1.67 29.59 -22.18
CA PHE A 980 0.69 28.71 -21.55
C PHE A 980 -0.11 27.94 -22.60
N ALA A 981 -0.73 28.63 -23.58
CA ALA A 981 -1.57 27.99 -24.61
C ALA A 981 -0.80 26.96 -25.44
N ALA A 982 0.40 27.26 -25.91
CA ALA A 982 1.23 26.37 -26.69
C ALA A 982 1.96 25.33 -25.83
N GLY A 983 2.08 25.57 -24.52
CA GLY A 983 2.84 24.77 -23.56
C GLY A 983 2.02 23.74 -22.80
N GLU A 984 0.69 23.91 -22.67
CA GLU A 984 -0.17 23.11 -21.83
C GLU A 984 -0.32 21.66 -22.34
N SER A 985 -0.32 21.45 -23.64
CA SER A 985 -0.39 20.11 -24.23
C SER A 985 0.82 19.78 -25.08
N LEU A 986 1.05 18.48 -25.29
CA LEU A 986 2.10 17.98 -26.21
C LEU A 986 1.58 17.89 -27.66
N LEU A 987 0.70 18.78 -28.06
CA LEU A 987 0.20 18.87 -29.44
C LEU A 987 1.04 19.86 -30.27
N ARG A 988 0.82 19.86 -31.59
CA ARG A 988 1.36 20.89 -32.48
C ARG A 988 0.80 22.26 -32.10
N PRO A 989 1.58 23.34 -32.08
CA PRO A 989 1.09 24.69 -31.84
C PRO A 989 -0.02 25.07 -32.82
N ALA A 990 -1.04 25.75 -32.31
CA ALA A 990 -2.09 26.29 -33.14
C ALA A 990 -1.56 27.43 -34.04
N THR A 991 -2.22 27.67 -35.16
CA THR A 991 -1.85 28.80 -36.04
C THR A 991 -1.96 30.13 -35.31
N GLY A 992 -2.95 30.27 -34.38
CA GLY A 992 -3.12 31.44 -33.55
C GLY A 992 -1.93 31.73 -32.66
N ASP A 993 -1.33 30.73 -32.03
CA ASP A 993 -0.15 30.88 -31.16
C ASP A 993 1.01 31.51 -31.91
N ILE A 994 1.27 30.99 -33.12
CA ILE A 994 2.34 31.50 -34.00
C ILE A 994 2.05 32.94 -34.46
N GLN A 995 0.81 33.26 -34.80
CA GLN A 995 0.43 34.58 -35.27
C GLN A 995 0.54 35.64 -34.16
N VAL A 996 0.05 35.33 -32.95
CA VAL A 996 0.13 36.22 -31.81
C VAL A 996 1.58 36.46 -31.39
N TRP A 997 2.39 35.38 -31.28
CA TRP A 997 3.83 35.55 -31.03
C TRP A 997 4.51 36.50 -32.01
N LYS A 998 4.28 36.32 -33.33
CA LYS A 998 4.85 37.19 -34.35
C LYS A 998 4.44 38.65 -34.22
N ALA A 999 3.17 38.89 -33.86
CA ALA A 999 2.66 40.24 -33.63
C ALA A 999 3.33 40.89 -32.41
N LEU A 1000 3.38 40.16 -31.28
CA LEU A 1000 4.02 40.65 -30.05
C LEU A 1000 5.51 40.89 -30.20
N LYS A 1001 6.21 40.05 -30.96
CA LYS A 1001 7.60 40.27 -31.31
C LYS A 1001 7.79 41.58 -32.08
N ALA A 1002 6.95 41.86 -33.08
CA ALA A 1002 7.01 43.14 -33.83
C ALA A 1002 6.71 44.34 -32.93
N GLU A 1003 5.74 44.20 -31.97
CA GLU A 1003 5.46 45.24 -30.98
C GLU A 1003 6.70 45.54 -30.10
N PHE A 1004 7.39 44.45 -29.62
CA PHE A 1004 8.64 44.58 -28.84
C PHE A 1004 9.76 45.28 -29.62
N GLU A 1005 9.95 44.98 -30.92
CA GLU A 1005 10.96 45.66 -31.78
C GLU A 1005 10.70 47.16 -31.88
N VAL A 1006 9.41 47.58 -31.91
CA VAL A 1006 9.07 49.03 -31.89
C VAL A 1006 9.44 49.67 -30.53
N GLN A 1007 9.20 49.00 -29.40
CA GLN A 1007 9.55 49.57 -28.10
C GLN A 1007 11.08 49.61 -27.91
N SER A 1008 11.79 48.61 -28.38
CA SER A 1008 13.27 48.58 -28.36
C SER A 1008 13.89 49.71 -29.18
N ALA A 1009 13.33 50.03 -30.36
CA ALA A 1009 13.77 51.15 -31.19
C ALA A 1009 13.54 52.51 -30.49
N LYS A 1010 12.44 52.67 -29.79
CA LYS A 1010 12.17 53.90 -29.01
C LYS A 1010 13.22 54.06 -27.88
N LEU A 1011 13.52 52.98 -27.14
CA LEU A 1011 14.53 53.01 -26.09
C LEU A 1011 15.91 53.40 -26.64
N GLN A 1012 16.31 52.86 -27.77
CA GLN A 1012 17.56 53.22 -28.43
C GLN A 1012 17.60 54.72 -28.82
N GLY A 1013 16.50 55.26 -29.30
CA GLY A 1013 16.37 56.68 -29.57
C GLY A 1013 16.61 57.59 -28.35
N ILE A 1014 15.98 57.23 -27.21
CA ILE A 1014 16.19 57.91 -25.94
C ILE A 1014 17.66 57.84 -25.49
N GLU A 1015 18.31 56.68 -25.61
CA GLU A 1015 19.71 56.49 -25.25
C GLU A 1015 20.66 57.32 -26.12
N GLU A 1016 20.37 57.45 -27.41
CA GLU A 1016 21.11 58.36 -28.31
C GLU A 1016 20.98 59.80 -27.93
N GLU A 1017 19.75 60.31 -27.62
CA GLU A 1017 19.52 61.63 -27.12
C GLU A 1017 20.28 61.87 -25.80
N ILE A 1018 20.25 60.96 -24.83
CA ILE A 1018 20.97 61.04 -23.55
C ILE A 1018 22.50 61.09 -23.79
N ARG A 1019 22.99 60.40 -24.79
CA ARG A 1019 24.43 60.37 -25.14
C ARG A 1019 24.91 61.66 -25.80
N VAL A 1020 24.07 62.26 -26.64
CA VAL A 1020 24.41 63.53 -27.34
C VAL A 1020 24.32 64.71 -26.38
N ASP A 1021 23.47 64.66 -25.34
CA ASP A 1021 23.28 65.71 -24.34
C ASP A 1021 24.39 65.75 -23.25
N LYS A 1022 25.31 64.80 -23.29
CA LYS A 1022 26.53 64.79 -22.48
C LYS A 1022 27.63 65.64 -23.13
#